data_131dd72ef39623fa3a25709def1d11c0
#
_entry.id   131dd72ef39623fa3a25709def1d11c0
#
_cell.length_a   1.000
_cell.length_b   1.000
_cell.length_c   1.000
_cell.angle_alpha   90.00
_cell.angle_beta   90.00
_cell.angle_gamma   90.00
#
_symmetry.space_group_name_H-M   'P 1'
#
loop_
_entity.id
_entity.type
_entity.pdbx_description
1 polymer ?
#
loop_
_entity_poly.entity_id
_entity_poly.type
_entity_poly.pdbx_seq_one_letter_code
_entity_poly.pdbx_strand_id
1 'polypeptide(L)'
;MNRKAHRRSTLQLLLRVVAVLAVGAGNVLAVTLPPVWRWSNPLPHGANIVDQTTVGPVSVQVGERGQVFTSDDWGLWWPRDSHSPAALRGATFFGGRLVVTGEAGTVLFADRFDQFYLLELGTSDWLESVAASPILVVAVGDNAAIYTSTNAVVWHRVGGLGFSNWLRSVAYGDGTFVAVGEGGLIASSVNGTSWPRRTSNTTTNLNRVTWMGDHFLVAGDGGTLLTSANGTQWSKLTAGTTNHLYGLAGTTASRVADGNLEVRLSESGGAWTSQLSASLPSPAPEWTYYSALYNSNYFLLSGRTGMNVEGVRTNGGVRWRTAADSVRTWLWSVTRTPSHYVAVGDYGTILSSPNGIDWELELVPSSATNAILLGVGGSSNLLLAVGSQGTILWGTNTFVWHPLPAPTVNDLQGVCFDGQQFILAGGNGTILTSPNGTGWTLRSTPTTKFLMSVASFPGGLVAVGDDGAIITSANQGTNWTQRTSGTTNWLSQVRWLNDRLVAVGENGTILTSFNGTQWRTNASGTRAWLNAVEYVDGAWFVVGNQGTVLGSPDTTNWYSFGTLTKKSLYGAALHAGQLIAVGTEGVIVRSQLVPDLTPILIAGFSRASGMNLFLFTGTPDQRFTLESSTNLSHWSEESLLEFLDSTGTLLWVTETGTNAPPTQFYRTRLDP
;
A
#
# COMPACT_ATOMS: atom_id res chain seq x y z
N MET A 1 31.47 -51.26 26.50
CA MET A 1 31.93 -49.93 26.92
C MET A 1 32.86 -49.35 25.85
N ASN A 2 32.39 -48.72 24.78
CA ASN A 2 33.20 -47.89 23.87
C ASN A 2 32.40 -47.44 22.63
N ARG A 3 31.16 -46.98 22.83
CA ARG A 3 30.39 -46.33 21.74
C ARG A 3 29.79 -44.96 22.11
N LYS A 4 30.04 -44.43 23.34
CA LYS A 4 29.57 -43.10 23.77
C LYS A 4 30.62 -41.97 23.72
N ALA A 5 31.89 -42.30 23.50
CA ALA A 5 32.98 -41.31 23.45
C ALA A 5 33.22 -40.70 22.06
N HIS A 6 32.80 -41.38 20.97
CA HIS A 6 33.05 -40.91 19.59
C HIS A 6 31.99 -39.92 19.06
N ARG A 7 30.80 -39.87 19.68
CA ARG A 7 29.76 -38.89 19.26
C ARG A 7 29.92 -37.49 19.89
N ARG A 8 30.66 -37.38 21.02
CA ARG A 8 30.94 -36.05 21.64
C ARG A 8 32.09 -35.30 20.97
N SER A 9 33.05 -36.00 20.38
CA SER A 9 34.19 -35.37 19.69
C SER A 9 33.81 -34.82 18.31
N THR A 10 32.89 -35.45 17.59
CA THR A 10 32.44 -35.01 16.26
C THR A 10 31.52 -33.79 16.35
N LEU A 11 30.69 -33.70 17.39
CA LEU A 11 29.81 -32.55 17.61
C LEU A 11 30.58 -31.29 18.08
N GLN A 12 31.65 -31.49 18.88
CA GLN A 12 32.52 -30.36 19.28
C GLN A 12 33.48 -29.93 18.15
N LEU A 13 33.82 -30.81 17.20
CA LEU A 13 34.59 -30.43 16.01
C LEU A 13 33.74 -29.68 14.98
N LEU A 14 32.47 -30.05 14.80
CA LEU A 14 31.52 -29.29 13.96
C LEU A 14 31.21 -27.90 14.53
N LEU A 15 31.03 -27.77 15.84
CA LEU A 15 30.83 -26.49 16.50
C LEU A 15 32.09 -25.61 16.48
N ARG A 16 33.30 -26.17 16.44
CA ARG A 16 34.53 -25.39 16.30
C ARG A 16 34.85 -25.00 14.85
N VAL A 17 34.42 -25.78 13.84
CA VAL A 17 34.56 -25.41 12.43
C VAL A 17 33.57 -24.33 12.02
N VAL A 18 32.37 -24.33 12.57
CA VAL A 18 31.40 -23.22 12.38
C VAL A 18 31.87 -21.94 13.09
N ALA A 19 32.54 -22.04 14.25
CA ALA A 19 33.06 -20.87 14.96
C ALA A 19 34.36 -20.28 14.36
N VAL A 20 35.13 -21.06 13.58
CA VAL A 20 36.38 -20.58 12.95
C VAL A 20 36.16 -20.05 11.54
N LEU A 21 35.04 -20.40 10.86
CA LEU A 21 34.63 -19.78 9.60
C LEU A 21 33.90 -18.46 9.80
N ALA A 22 33.52 -18.09 11.03
CA ALA A 22 32.88 -16.82 11.36
C ALA A 22 33.87 -15.67 11.71
N VAL A 23 35.16 -15.91 11.73
CA VAL A 23 36.20 -14.92 12.13
C VAL A 23 37.06 -14.41 10.97
N GLY A 24 36.81 -14.87 9.74
CA GLY A 24 37.64 -14.54 8.57
C GLY A 24 36.98 -13.74 7.44
N ALA A 25 35.69 -13.45 7.52
CA ALA A 25 35.03 -12.53 6.60
C ALA A 25 34.79 -11.22 7.35
N GLY A 26 35.44 -10.14 6.95
CA GLY A 26 35.15 -8.81 7.43
C GLY A 26 33.64 -8.59 7.37
N ASN A 27 33.05 -8.20 8.49
CA ASN A 27 31.62 -7.94 8.63
C ASN A 27 31.18 -6.85 7.63
N VAL A 28 30.82 -7.25 6.42
CA VAL A 28 29.83 -6.53 5.66
C VAL A 28 28.51 -6.92 6.34
N LEU A 29 28.09 -6.12 7.30
CA LEU A 29 26.72 -6.18 7.81
C LEU A 29 25.82 -5.94 6.61
N ALA A 30 25.31 -6.99 6.00
CA ALA A 30 24.25 -6.88 5.04
C ALA A 30 23.06 -6.25 5.80
N VAL A 31 22.67 -5.06 5.39
CA VAL A 31 21.42 -4.45 5.86
C VAL A 31 20.32 -5.34 5.30
N THR A 32 19.85 -6.27 6.10
CA THR A 32 18.70 -7.09 5.76
C THR A 32 17.45 -6.39 6.27
N LEU A 33 16.81 -5.59 5.40
CA LEU A 33 15.39 -5.32 5.60
C LEU A 33 14.64 -6.62 5.30
N PRO A 34 13.66 -6.98 6.11
CA PRO A 34 12.79 -8.09 5.76
C PRO A 34 12.11 -7.78 4.42
N PRO A 35 11.98 -8.75 3.53
CA PRO A 35 11.38 -8.55 2.20
C PRO A 35 9.88 -8.23 2.27
N VAL A 36 9.28 -8.21 3.46
CA VAL A 36 7.83 -8.20 3.62
C VAL A 36 7.35 -6.92 4.25
N TRP A 37 6.59 -6.14 3.46
CA TRP A 37 5.83 -4.98 3.90
C TRP A 37 4.36 -5.32 4.07
N ARG A 38 3.69 -4.68 5.04
CA ARG A 38 2.26 -4.82 5.32
C ARG A 38 1.58 -3.48 5.35
N TRP A 39 0.34 -3.45 4.93
CA TRP A 39 -0.55 -2.32 5.10
C TRP A 39 -1.09 -2.27 6.52
N SER A 40 -1.15 -1.08 7.11
CA SER A 40 -1.83 -0.83 8.36
C SER A 40 -2.94 0.21 8.21
N ASN A 41 -2.88 1.04 7.18
CA ASN A 41 -3.93 1.95 6.75
C ASN A 41 -3.67 2.42 5.31
N PRO A 42 -4.68 2.63 4.45
CA PRO A 42 -6.08 2.24 4.69
C PRO A 42 -6.27 0.72 4.65
N LEU A 43 -7.29 0.25 5.31
CA LEU A 43 -7.70 -1.16 5.27
C LEU A 43 -8.75 -1.39 4.18
N PRO A 44 -8.83 -2.58 3.60
CA PRO A 44 -7.97 -3.76 3.81
C PRO A 44 -6.56 -3.63 3.21
N HIS A 45 -6.33 -2.67 2.31
CA HIS A 45 -5.03 -2.29 1.76
C HIS A 45 -5.12 -0.93 1.06
N GLY A 46 -3.99 -0.26 0.83
CA GLY A 46 -3.95 1.07 0.21
C GLY A 46 -3.54 1.09 -1.26
N ALA A 47 -3.47 -0.06 -1.93
CA ALA A 47 -3.18 -0.13 -3.36
C ALA A 47 -4.37 0.35 -4.19
N ASN A 48 -4.10 1.03 -5.31
CA ASN A 48 -5.14 1.30 -6.28
C ASN A 48 -5.60 -0.01 -6.92
N ILE A 49 -6.90 -0.32 -6.79
CA ILE A 49 -7.51 -1.48 -7.44
C ILE A 49 -7.92 -1.06 -8.83
N VAL A 50 -7.32 -1.70 -9.83
CA VAL A 50 -7.56 -1.38 -11.25
C VAL A 50 -8.61 -2.31 -11.84
N ASP A 51 -8.56 -3.59 -11.48
CA ASP A 51 -9.55 -4.57 -11.93
C ASP A 51 -9.86 -5.62 -10.85
N GLN A 52 -10.99 -6.28 -11.00
CA GLN A 52 -11.44 -7.34 -10.10
C GLN A 52 -12.31 -8.37 -10.81
N THR A 53 -12.24 -9.61 -10.33
CA THR A 53 -13.01 -10.73 -10.86
C THR A 53 -13.40 -11.69 -9.74
N THR A 54 -14.31 -12.62 -10.03
CA THR A 54 -14.67 -13.71 -9.10
C THR A 54 -14.39 -15.06 -9.70
N VAL A 55 -13.97 -16.00 -8.87
CA VAL A 55 -13.78 -17.40 -9.21
C VAL A 55 -14.44 -18.27 -8.15
N GLY A 56 -15.63 -18.78 -8.45
CA GLY A 56 -16.47 -19.43 -7.44
C GLY A 56 -16.80 -18.45 -6.29
N PRO A 57 -16.52 -18.79 -5.03
CA PRO A 57 -16.75 -17.90 -3.91
C PRO A 57 -15.65 -16.82 -3.74
N VAL A 58 -14.50 -16.99 -4.38
CA VAL A 58 -13.33 -16.13 -4.17
C VAL A 58 -13.36 -14.92 -5.10
N SER A 59 -13.27 -13.74 -4.55
CA SER A 59 -13.03 -12.50 -5.28
C SER A 59 -11.53 -12.19 -5.34
N VAL A 60 -11.10 -11.69 -6.49
CA VAL A 60 -9.69 -11.34 -6.75
C VAL A 60 -9.63 -9.88 -7.15
N GLN A 61 -8.73 -9.13 -6.54
CA GLN A 61 -8.40 -7.75 -6.88
C GLN A 61 -6.96 -7.66 -7.37
N VAL A 62 -6.72 -6.86 -8.39
CA VAL A 62 -5.38 -6.62 -8.96
C VAL A 62 -5.11 -5.13 -9.04
N GLY A 63 -3.84 -4.75 -8.87
CA GLY A 63 -3.45 -3.35 -8.83
C GLY A 63 -1.97 -3.10 -9.04
N GLU A 64 -1.50 -1.99 -8.49
CA GLU A 64 -0.14 -1.49 -8.65
C GLU A 64 0.92 -2.47 -8.13
N ARG A 65 2.13 -2.44 -8.73
CA ARG A 65 3.33 -3.17 -8.26
C ARG A 65 3.14 -4.68 -8.07
N GLY A 66 2.40 -5.30 -8.97
CA GLY A 66 2.17 -6.73 -8.93
C GLY A 66 1.22 -7.19 -7.83
N GLN A 67 0.51 -6.29 -7.18
CA GLN A 67 -0.35 -6.64 -6.06
C GLN A 67 -1.58 -7.42 -6.52
N VAL A 68 -1.78 -8.56 -5.88
CA VAL A 68 -2.96 -9.41 -6.01
C VAL A 68 -3.53 -9.66 -4.63
N PHE A 69 -4.84 -9.48 -4.47
CA PHE A 69 -5.55 -9.78 -3.23
C PHE A 69 -6.70 -10.73 -3.51
N THR A 70 -6.98 -11.61 -2.56
CA THR A 70 -8.12 -12.54 -2.64
C THR A 70 -8.98 -12.41 -1.39
N SER A 71 -10.29 -12.58 -1.55
CA SER A 71 -11.25 -12.58 -0.45
C SER A 71 -12.42 -13.52 -0.77
N ASP A 72 -12.95 -14.18 0.22
CA ASP A 72 -14.17 -15.00 0.14
C ASP A 72 -15.38 -14.33 0.79
N ASP A 73 -15.20 -13.25 1.55
CA ASP A 73 -16.25 -12.55 2.30
C ASP A 73 -16.27 -11.02 2.08
N TRP A 74 -15.28 -10.47 1.31
CA TRP A 74 -15.01 -9.04 1.07
C TRP A 74 -14.63 -8.22 2.32
N GLY A 75 -14.67 -8.82 3.49
CA GLY A 75 -14.21 -8.21 4.73
C GLY A 75 -12.70 -8.31 4.91
N LEU A 76 -12.15 -9.50 4.68
CA LEU A 76 -10.72 -9.76 4.75
C LEU A 76 -10.13 -10.00 3.36
N TRP A 77 -9.03 -9.30 3.05
CA TRP A 77 -8.33 -9.42 1.78
C TRP A 77 -6.91 -9.93 2.00
N TRP A 78 -6.61 -11.09 1.44
CA TRP A 78 -5.34 -11.77 1.58
C TRP A 78 -4.39 -11.36 0.46
N PRO A 79 -3.22 -10.76 0.77
CA PRO A 79 -2.20 -10.49 -0.24
C PRO A 79 -1.66 -11.80 -0.80
N ARG A 80 -1.38 -11.80 -2.11
CA ARG A 80 -0.78 -12.94 -2.82
C ARG A 80 0.49 -12.48 -3.49
N ASP A 81 1.52 -13.33 -3.45
CA ASP A 81 2.77 -13.05 -4.14
C ASP A 81 2.62 -13.36 -5.63
N SER A 82 2.65 -12.32 -6.44
CA SER A 82 2.60 -12.43 -7.89
C SER A 82 3.96 -12.67 -8.55
N HIS A 83 5.05 -12.53 -7.80
CA HIS A 83 6.43 -12.53 -8.29
C HIS A 83 6.73 -11.45 -9.36
N SER A 84 5.86 -10.45 -9.52
CA SER A 84 5.99 -9.38 -10.51
C SER A 84 5.98 -8.00 -9.87
N PRO A 85 6.90 -7.08 -10.24
CA PRO A 85 6.86 -5.68 -9.85
C PRO A 85 5.96 -4.83 -10.77
N ALA A 86 5.46 -5.37 -11.90
CA ALA A 86 4.66 -4.65 -12.88
C ALA A 86 3.28 -4.29 -12.32
N ALA A 87 2.70 -3.17 -12.76
CA ALA A 87 1.31 -2.88 -12.43
C ALA A 87 0.38 -3.83 -13.20
N LEU A 88 -0.52 -4.47 -12.47
CA LEU A 88 -1.51 -5.39 -12.99
C LEU A 88 -2.78 -4.63 -13.37
N ARG A 89 -3.38 -4.94 -14.51
CA ARG A 89 -4.40 -4.13 -15.16
C ARG A 89 -5.71 -4.86 -15.42
N GLY A 90 -5.68 -6.16 -15.68
CA GLY A 90 -6.86 -6.96 -15.99
C GLY A 90 -6.82 -8.33 -15.36
N ALA A 91 -7.99 -8.86 -14.99
CA ALA A 91 -8.12 -10.19 -14.40
C ALA A 91 -9.34 -10.92 -14.95
N THR A 92 -9.17 -12.19 -15.31
CA THR A 92 -10.26 -13.06 -15.79
C THR A 92 -10.01 -14.51 -15.40
N PHE A 93 -11.04 -15.36 -15.55
CA PHE A 93 -10.92 -16.80 -15.33
C PHE A 93 -11.07 -17.57 -16.64
N PHE A 94 -10.12 -18.46 -16.93
CA PHE A 94 -10.08 -19.25 -18.15
C PHE A 94 -9.60 -20.67 -17.91
N GLY A 95 -10.38 -21.66 -18.30
CA GLY A 95 -9.99 -23.07 -18.29
C GLY A 95 -9.60 -23.63 -16.92
N GLY A 96 -10.20 -23.11 -15.84
CA GLY A 96 -9.89 -23.55 -14.48
C GLY A 96 -8.80 -22.74 -13.78
N ARG A 97 -8.24 -21.68 -14.41
CA ARG A 97 -7.17 -20.85 -13.85
C ARG A 97 -7.49 -19.37 -13.88
N LEU A 98 -6.97 -18.64 -12.93
CA LEU A 98 -6.93 -17.19 -12.95
C LEU A 98 -5.88 -16.73 -13.97
N VAL A 99 -6.22 -15.75 -14.80
CA VAL A 99 -5.32 -15.08 -15.75
C VAL A 99 -5.33 -13.59 -15.43
N VAL A 100 -4.16 -13.01 -15.24
CA VAL A 100 -3.97 -11.58 -14.93
C VAL A 100 -3.02 -10.98 -15.96
N THR A 101 -3.30 -9.77 -16.42
CA THR A 101 -2.47 -9.04 -17.38
C THR A 101 -2.00 -7.71 -16.80
N GLY A 102 -0.90 -7.16 -17.33
CA GLY A 102 -0.31 -5.92 -16.82
C GLY A 102 0.66 -5.25 -17.78
N GLU A 103 1.42 -4.32 -17.25
CA GLU A 103 2.40 -3.51 -17.96
C GLU A 103 3.53 -4.37 -18.55
N ALA A 104 4.14 -3.87 -19.66
CA ALA A 104 5.30 -4.48 -20.33
C ALA A 104 5.10 -5.97 -20.71
N GLY A 105 3.92 -6.33 -21.19
CA GLY A 105 3.60 -7.70 -21.60
C GLY A 105 3.52 -8.70 -20.47
N THR A 106 3.34 -8.24 -19.24
CA THR A 106 3.19 -9.10 -18.07
C THR A 106 1.91 -9.90 -18.13
N VAL A 107 2.02 -11.21 -17.97
CA VAL A 107 0.90 -12.14 -17.78
C VAL A 107 1.19 -13.01 -16.56
N LEU A 108 0.22 -13.11 -15.67
CA LEU A 108 0.26 -14.08 -14.57
C LEU A 108 -0.84 -15.10 -14.79
N PHE A 109 -0.60 -16.33 -14.42
CA PHE A 109 -1.66 -17.33 -14.31
C PHE A 109 -1.51 -18.15 -13.03
N ALA A 110 -2.63 -18.59 -12.47
CA ALA A 110 -2.66 -19.39 -11.26
C ALA A 110 -3.76 -20.44 -11.36
N ASP A 111 -3.41 -21.69 -11.12
CA ASP A 111 -4.36 -22.80 -10.96
C ASP A 111 -4.89 -22.85 -9.51
N ARG A 112 -4.14 -22.27 -8.57
CA ARG A 112 -4.46 -22.06 -7.16
C ARG A 112 -4.06 -20.64 -6.78
N PHE A 113 -4.78 -20.01 -5.85
CA PHE A 113 -4.56 -18.62 -5.44
C PHE A 113 -3.29 -18.41 -4.58
N ASP A 114 -2.64 -19.46 -4.17
CA ASP A 114 -1.40 -19.45 -3.39
C ASP A 114 -0.14 -19.59 -4.26
N GLN A 115 -0.28 -19.84 -5.57
CA GLN A 115 0.85 -20.01 -6.47
C GLN A 115 0.61 -19.34 -7.83
N PHE A 116 1.34 -18.27 -8.08
CA PHE A 116 1.32 -17.54 -9.34
C PHE A 116 2.53 -17.86 -10.21
N TYR A 117 2.29 -17.99 -11.48
CA TYR A 117 3.32 -18.15 -12.50
C TYR A 117 3.41 -16.89 -13.34
N LEU A 118 4.60 -16.28 -13.36
CA LEU A 118 4.90 -15.10 -14.17
C LEU A 118 5.32 -15.51 -15.57
N LEU A 119 4.71 -14.90 -16.57
CA LEU A 119 5.06 -14.98 -17.97
C LEU A 119 5.27 -13.56 -18.52
N GLU A 120 6.42 -13.31 -19.12
CA GLU A 120 6.72 -12.06 -19.82
C GLU A 120 6.65 -12.32 -21.34
N LEU A 121 5.81 -11.59 -22.06
CA LEU A 121 5.62 -11.79 -23.50
C LEU A 121 6.74 -11.18 -24.36
N GLY A 122 7.75 -10.53 -23.72
CA GLY A 122 8.89 -9.92 -24.41
C GLY A 122 8.50 -8.68 -25.23
N THR A 123 7.47 -7.95 -24.83
CA THR A 123 6.97 -6.73 -25.43
C THR A 123 6.91 -5.59 -24.42
N SER A 124 6.92 -4.35 -24.89
CA SER A 124 6.65 -3.17 -24.07
C SER A 124 5.15 -2.80 -24.01
N ASP A 125 4.28 -3.54 -24.70
CA ASP A 125 2.85 -3.27 -24.71
C ASP A 125 2.26 -3.40 -23.30
N TRP A 126 1.40 -2.47 -22.91
CA TRP A 126 0.60 -2.55 -21.68
C TRP A 126 -0.67 -3.31 -21.97
N LEU A 127 -0.91 -4.42 -21.26
CA LEU A 127 -2.12 -5.23 -21.41
C LEU A 127 -3.16 -4.78 -20.39
N GLU A 128 -4.07 -3.89 -20.82
CA GLU A 128 -5.01 -3.17 -19.95
C GLU A 128 -6.19 -3.99 -19.46
N SER A 129 -6.60 -4.98 -20.25
CA SER A 129 -7.78 -5.78 -19.94
C SER A 129 -7.70 -7.16 -20.56
N VAL A 130 -8.33 -8.12 -19.93
CA VAL A 130 -8.38 -9.51 -20.40
C VAL A 130 -9.79 -10.08 -20.24
N ALA A 131 -10.26 -10.83 -21.24
CA ALA A 131 -11.53 -11.54 -21.20
C ALA A 131 -11.41 -12.93 -21.80
N ALA A 132 -12.25 -13.86 -21.36
CA ALA A 132 -12.22 -15.23 -21.79
C ALA A 132 -13.56 -15.70 -22.36
N SER A 133 -13.51 -16.47 -23.45
CA SER A 133 -14.54 -17.38 -23.88
C SER A 133 -14.27 -18.79 -23.35
N PRO A 134 -15.10 -19.78 -23.55
CA PRO A 134 -14.81 -21.17 -23.15
C PRO A 134 -13.54 -21.76 -23.77
N ILE A 135 -13.07 -21.23 -24.91
CA ILE A 135 -11.97 -21.82 -25.70
C ILE A 135 -10.82 -20.85 -26.01
N LEU A 136 -10.96 -19.57 -25.69
CA LEU A 136 -9.99 -18.55 -26.04
C LEU A 136 -9.97 -17.45 -24.98
N VAL A 137 -8.79 -17.04 -24.58
CA VAL A 137 -8.57 -15.84 -23.76
C VAL A 137 -7.93 -14.75 -24.64
N VAL A 138 -8.40 -13.52 -24.47
CA VAL A 138 -7.99 -12.34 -25.24
C VAL A 138 -7.57 -11.24 -24.27
N ALA A 139 -6.36 -10.70 -24.47
CA ALA A 139 -5.85 -9.52 -23.78
C ALA A 139 -5.75 -8.35 -24.75
N VAL A 140 -6.10 -7.13 -24.31
CA VAL A 140 -6.03 -5.91 -25.11
C VAL A 140 -5.26 -4.82 -24.38
N GLY A 141 -4.69 -3.86 -25.12
CA GLY A 141 -3.89 -2.83 -24.50
C GLY A 141 -3.51 -1.65 -25.40
N ASP A 142 -2.44 -0.96 -25.05
CA ASP A 142 -1.90 0.17 -25.80
C ASP A 142 -1.40 -0.26 -27.19
N ASN A 143 -1.12 0.71 -28.06
CA ASN A 143 -0.67 0.46 -29.44
C ASN A 143 -1.56 -0.55 -30.22
N ALA A 144 -2.86 -0.54 -29.95
CA ALA A 144 -3.81 -1.53 -30.46
C ALA A 144 -3.35 -2.98 -30.19
N ALA A 145 -2.68 -3.23 -29.09
CA ALA A 145 -2.26 -4.57 -28.71
C ALA A 145 -3.48 -5.47 -28.52
N ILE A 146 -3.49 -6.58 -29.23
CA ILE A 146 -4.43 -7.70 -29.02
C ILE A 146 -3.61 -8.98 -29.02
N TYR A 147 -3.70 -9.71 -27.93
CA TYR A 147 -3.06 -11.00 -27.75
C TYR A 147 -4.11 -12.08 -27.47
N THR A 148 -3.91 -13.26 -28.04
CA THR A 148 -4.83 -14.39 -27.86
C THR A 148 -4.09 -15.63 -27.40
N SER A 149 -4.75 -16.45 -26.57
CA SER A 149 -4.22 -17.73 -26.12
C SER A 149 -5.34 -18.75 -25.93
N THR A 150 -5.09 -20.02 -26.26
CA THR A 150 -6.01 -21.14 -26.02
C THR A 150 -5.70 -21.91 -24.73
N ASN A 151 -4.62 -21.54 -24.03
CA ASN A 151 -4.15 -22.23 -22.81
C ASN A 151 -3.62 -21.30 -21.71
N ALA A 152 -3.70 -19.97 -21.94
CA ALA A 152 -3.16 -18.90 -21.07
C ALA A 152 -1.61 -18.92 -20.86
N VAL A 153 -0.89 -19.79 -21.56
CA VAL A 153 0.57 -19.92 -21.46
C VAL A 153 1.26 -19.47 -22.74
N VAL A 154 0.73 -19.87 -23.91
CA VAL A 154 1.28 -19.46 -25.22
C VAL A 154 0.37 -18.38 -25.79
N TRP A 155 0.94 -17.19 -26.03
CA TRP A 155 0.21 -16.02 -26.50
C TRP A 155 0.68 -15.60 -27.89
N HIS A 156 -0.26 -15.18 -28.70
CA HIS A 156 -0.01 -14.72 -30.09
C HIS A 156 -0.57 -13.32 -30.27
N ARG A 157 0.26 -12.40 -30.75
CA ARG A 157 -0.16 -11.04 -31.11
C ARG A 157 -0.95 -11.06 -32.41
N VAL A 158 -2.12 -10.42 -32.41
CA VAL A 158 -2.96 -10.27 -33.60
C VAL A 158 -2.47 -9.06 -34.41
N GLY A 159 -2.25 -9.24 -35.68
CA GLY A 159 -1.83 -8.18 -36.64
C GLY A 159 -2.94 -7.73 -37.58
N GLY A 160 -2.66 -6.68 -38.35
CA GLY A 160 -3.54 -6.26 -39.46
C GLY A 160 -4.86 -5.62 -39.02
N LEU A 161 -4.90 -4.96 -37.88
CA LEU A 161 -6.13 -4.47 -37.24
C LEU A 161 -6.77 -3.24 -37.92
N GLY A 162 -6.02 -2.46 -38.70
CA GLY A 162 -6.52 -1.24 -39.35
C GLY A 162 -6.80 -0.07 -38.40
N PHE A 163 -6.32 -0.14 -37.17
CA PHE A 163 -6.34 0.92 -36.16
C PHE A 163 -5.12 0.79 -35.22
N SER A 164 -4.76 1.89 -34.53
CA SER A 164 -3.62 1.97 -33.61
C SER A 164 -3.98 2.58 -32.25
N ASN A 165 -5.28 2.78 -31.99
CA ASN A 165 -5.75 3.40 -30.75
C ASN A 165 -5.48 2.47 -29.56
N TRP A 166 -5.29 3.07 -28.39
CA TRP A 166 -5.24 2.36 -27.13
C TRP A 166 -6.58 1.67 -26.84
N LEU A 167 -6.55 0.36 -26.64
CA LEU A 167 -7.69 -0.44 -26.20
C LEU A 167 -7.67 -0.54 -24.68
N ARG A 168 -8.75 -0.09 -24.03
CA ARG A 168 -8.82 0.01 -22.58
C ARG A 168 -9.55 -1.14 -21.92
N SER A 169 -10.48 -1.78 -22.61
CA SER A 169 -11.26 -2.87 -22.05
C SER A 169 -11.72 -3.85 -23.13
N VAL A 170 -11.83 -5.12 -22.76
CA VAL A 170 -12.40 -6.19 -23.56
C VAL A 170 -13.39 -7.01 -22.73
N ALA A 171 -14.50 -7.44 -23.33
CA ALA A 171 -15.47 -8.35 -22.74
C ALA A 171 -15.88 -9.42 -23.75
N TYR A 172 -16.35 -10.56 -23.24
CA TYR A 172 -16.94 -11.64 -24.03
C TYR A 172 -18.40 -11.87 -23.64
N GLY A 173 -19.27 -11.98 -24.61
CA GLY A 173 -20.68 -12.29 -24.41
C GLY A 173 -21.33 -12.75 -25.69
N ASP A 174 -22.26 -13.67 -25.63
CA ASP A 174 -23.03 -14.21 -26.75
C ASP A 174 -22.16 -14.54 -27.99
N GLY A 175 -21.07 -15.29 -27.77
CA GLY A 175 -20.15 -15.71 -28.84
C GLY A 175 -19.25 -14.62 -29.41
N THR A 176 -19.28 -13.39 -28.90
CA THR A 176 -18.58 -12.24 -29.45
C THR A 176 -17.66 -11.59 -28.39
N PHE A 177 -16.41 -11.34 -28.76
CA PHE A 177 -15.54 -10.42 -28.02
C PHE A 177 -15.79 -8.98 -28.49
N VAL A 178 -15.84 -8.04 -27.59
CA VAL A 178 -15.93 -6.60 -27.84
C VAL A 178 -14.79 -5.91 -27.12
N ALA A 179 -13.99 -5.13 -27.87
CA ALA A 179 -12.92 -4.30 -27.32
C ALA A 179 -13.26 -2.82 -27.55
N VAL A 180 -12.99 -1.99 -26.54
CA VAL A 180 -13.26 -0.55 -26.57
C VAL A 180 -12.03 0.25 -26.14
N GLY A 181 -11.94 1.52 -26.57
CA GLY A 181 -10.78 2.34 -26.25
C GLY A 181 -10.89 3.81 -26.66
N GLU A 182 -9.74 4.40 -26.94
CA GLU A 182 -9.59 5.82 -27.23
C GLU A 182 -10.34 6.27 -28.47
N GLY A 183 -10.81 7.54 -28.43
CA GLY A 183 -11.47 8.18 -29.57
C GLY A 183 -12.78 7.52 -29.98
N GLY A 184 -13.47 6.86 -29.04
CA GLY A 184 -14.71 6.15 -29.29
C GLY A 184 -14.54 4.84 -30.08
N LEU A 185 -13.32 4.27 -30.10
CA LEU A 185 -13.05 3.01 -30.79
C LEU A 185 -13.87 1.88 -30.17
N ILE A 186 -14.59 1.15 -31.04
CA ILE A 186 -15.16 -0.17 -30.75
C ILE A 186 -14.72 -1.12 -31.83
N ALA A 187 -14.22 -2.28 -31.46
CA ALA A 187 -13.96 -3.40 -32.38
C ALA A 187 -14.57 -4.67 -31.80
N SER A 188 -15.07 -5.57 -32.63
CA SER A 188 -15.64 -6.84 -32.19
C SER A 188 -15.15 -8.02 -33.00
N SER A 189 -15.07 -9.19 -32.37
CA SER A 189 -14.54 -10.41 -32.98
C SER A 189 -15.27 -11.64 -32.47
N VAL A 190 -15.59 -12.56 -33.35
CA VAL A 190 -16.16 -13.89 -33.00
C VAL A 190 -15.09 -14.97 -32.90
N ASN A 191 -13.87 -14.70 -33.38
CA ASN A 191 -12.78 -15.68 -33.44
C ASN A 191 -11.46 -15.23 -32.78
N GLY A 192 -11.43 -14.01 -32.26
CA GLY A 192 -10.24 -13.43 -31.63
C GLY A 192 -9.16 -12.94 -32.58
N THR A 193 -9.27 -13.18 -33.88
CA THR A 193 -8.22 -12.84 -34.86
C THR A 193 -8.64 -11.74 -35.84
N SER A 194 -9.91 -11.63 -36.16
CA SER A 194 -10.46 -10.58 -37.04
C SER A 194 -11.26 -9.59 -36.19
N TRP A 195 -10.87 -8.30 -36.22
CA TRP A 195 -11.41 -7.25 -35.37
C TRP A 195 -11.92 -6.04 -36.18
N PRO A 196 -13.03 -6.18 -36.92
CA PRO A 196 -13.61 -5.03 -37.60
C PRO A 196 -14.08 -3.95 -36.64
N ARG A 197 -13.83 -2.68 -36.99
CA ARG A 197 -14.34 -1.51 -36.27
C ARG A 197 -15.86 -1.45 -36.35
N ARG A 198 -16.45 -0.92 -35.26
CA ARG A 198 -17.89 -0.66 -35.14
C ARG A 198 -18.12 0.82 -34.93
N THR A 199 -19.27 1.32 -35.38
CA THR A 199 -19.65 2.73 -35.21
C THR A 199 -20.19 2.94 -33.81
N SER A 200 -19.49 3.74 -32.99
CA SER A 200 -19.89 4.12 -31.63
C SER A 200 -20.73 5.39 -31.56
N ASN A 201 -20.69 6.23 -32.62
CA ASN A 201 -21.30 7.58 -32.67
C ASN A 201 -20.80 8.52 -31.55
N THR A 202 -19.56 8.31 -31.11
CA THR A 202 -18.86 9.20 -30.13
C THR A 202 -17.37 9.25 -30.45
N THR A 203 -16.74 10.34 -30.03
CA THR A 203 -15.27 10.52 -30.07
C THR A 203 -14.65 10.53 -28.67
N THR A 204 -15.47 10.36 -27.62
CA THR A 204 -14.98 10.26 -26.24
C THR A 204 -14.30 8.93 -26.02
N ASN A 205 -13.35 8.88 -25.07
CA ASN A 205 -12.73 7.62 -24.71
C ASN A 205 -13.76 6.68 -24.06
N LEU A 206 -13.68 5.42 -24.42
CA LEU A 206 -14.46 4.34 -23.84
C LEU A 206 -13.57 3.54 -22.90
N ASN A 207 -13.94 3.51 -21.61
CA ASN A 207 -13.07 3.03 -20.54
C ASN A 207 -13.33 1.57 -20.16
N ARG A 208 -14.59 1.13 -20.24
CA ARG A 208 -15.01 -0.22 -19.83
C ARG A 208 -16.08 -0.76 -20.75
N VAL A 209 -16.01 -2.04 -21.04
CA VAL A 209 -17.10 -2.83 -21.64
C VAL A 209 -17.37 -4.05 -20.77
N THR A 210 -18.64 -4.40 -20.59
CA THR A 210 -19.08 -5.55 -19.80
C THR A 210 -20.31 -6.20 -20.43
N TRP A 211 -20.39 -7.53 -20.41
CA TRP A 211 -21.58 -8.28 -20.78
C TRP A 211 -22.55 -8.39 -19.61
N MET A 212 -23.80 -7.95 -19.77
CA MET A 212 -24.82 -7.90 -18.71
C MET A 212 -25.76 -9.11 -18.69
N GLY A 213 -25.43 -10.14 -19.47
CA GLY A 213 -26.23 -11.37 -19.58
C GLY A 213 -27.06 -11.47 -20.87
N ASP A 214 -27.48 -10.33 -21.44
CA ASP A 214 -28.27 -10.25 -22.68
C ASP A 214 -27.81 -9.13 -23.63
N HIS A 215 -26.94 -8.23 -23.15
CA HIS A 215 -26.39 -7.12 -23.94
C HIS A 215 -25.03 -6.66 -23.41
N PHE A 216 -24.26 -6.03 -24.25
CA PHE A 216 -23.06 -5.29 -23.86
C PHE A 216 -23.43 -3.89 -23.36
N LEU A 217 -22.76 -3.47 -22.30
CA LEU A 217 -22.79 -2.10 -21.81
C LEU A 217 -21.37 -1.53 -21.86
N VAL A 218 -21.24 -0.27 -22.29
CA VAL A 218 -19.96 0.46 -22.36
C VAL A 218 -20.05 1.72 -21.55
N ALA A 219 -19.03 2.02 -20.76
CA ALA A 219 -18.86 3.26 -20.01
C ALA A 219 -17.62 4.01 -20.52
N GLY A 220 -17.67 5.34 -20.45
CA GLY A 220 -16.58 6.19 -20.92
C GLY A 220 -16.57 7.60 -20.35
N ASP A 221 -15.70 8.43 -20.91
CA ASP A 221 -15.50 9.80 -20.50
C ASP A 221 -16.76 10.65 -20.71
N GLY A 222 -16.93 11.67 -19.85
CA GLY A 222 -18.04 12.61 -19.94
C GLY A 222 -19.42 11.96 -19.77
N GLY A 223 -19.54 10.93 -18.95
CA GLY A 223 -20.80 10.22 -18.72
C GLY A 223 -21.27 9.41 -19.92
N THR A 224 -20.39 9.04 -20.82
CA THR A 224 -20.73 8.24 -21.98
C THR A 224 -21.18 6.86 -21.58
N LEU A 225 -22.40 6.47 -21.99
CA LEU A 225 -22.89 5.09 -21.88
C LEU A 225 -23.42 4.63 -23.25
N LEU A 226 -23.00 3.45 -23.69
CA LEU A 226 -23.47 2.82 -24.92
C LEU A 226 -23.94 1.39 -24.64
N THR A 227 -24.93 0.92 -25.39
CA THR A 227 -25.43 -0.45 -25.29
C THR A 227 -25.54 -1.12 -26.65
N SER A 228 -25.36 -2.44 -26.68
CA SER A 228 -25.49 -3.27 -27.86
C SER A 228 -25.92 -4.70 -27.53
N ALA A 229 -26.93 -5.22 -28.15
CA ALA A 229 -27.35 -6.59 -27.96
C ALA A 229 -26.36 -7.63 -28.55
N ASN A 230 -25.59 -7.25 -29.59
CA ASN A 230 -24.77 -8.18 -30.38
C ASN A 230 -23.31 -7.75 -30.57
N GLY A 231 -22.88 -6.64 -29.93
CA GLY A 231 -21.52 -6.10 -30.08
C GLY A 231 -21.23 -5.44 -31.43
N THR A 232 -22.20 -5.30 -32.31
CA THR A 232 -21.99 -4.74 -33.68
C THR A 232 -22.73 -3.44 -33.92
N GLN A 233 -23.94 -3.29 -33.37
CA GLN A 233 -24.78 -2.09 -33.46
C GLN A 233 -24.89 -1.46 -32.08
N TRP A 234 -24.62 -0.15 -31.97
CA TRP A 234 -24.50 0.55 -30.70
C TRP A 234 -25.48 1.71 -30.60
N SER A 235 -26.10 1.84 -29.46
CA SER A 235 -27.02 2.92 -29.13
C SER A 235 -26.53 3.65 -27.87
N LYS A 236 -26.69 4.98 -27.85
CA LYS A 236 -26.32 5.82 -26.70
C LYS A 236 -27.42 5.77 -25.64
N LEU A 237 -27.02 5.68 -24.37
CA LEU A 237 -27.87 5.82 -23.19
C LEU A 237 -27.61 7.16 -22.49
N THR A 238 -28.61 7.66 -21.78
CA THR A 238 -28.47 8.86 -20.94
C THR A 238 -28.01 8.47 -19.54
N ALA A 239 -26.76 8.78 -19.21
CA ALA A 239 -26.20 8.47 -17.89
C ALA A 239 -26.67 9.43 -16.79
N GLY A 240 -27.11 10.65 -17.14
CA GLY A 240 -27.49 11.68 -16.19
C GLY A 240 -26.32 12.31 -15.43
N THR A 241 -25.10 12.15 -15.93
CA THR A 241 -23.85 12.73 -15.40
C THR A 241 -22.92 13.12 -16.54
N THR A 242 -21.99 14.04 -16.27
CA THR A 242 -20.84 14.38 -17.13
C THR A 242 -19.51 13.88 -16.56
N ASN A 243 -19.54 13.20 -15.42
CA ASN A 243 -18.34 12.62 -14.81
C ASN A 243 -17.83 11.43 -15.65
N HIS A 244 -16.52 11.18 -15.56
CA HIS A 244 -15.93 10.01 -16.21
C HIS A 244 -16.38 8.74 -15.50
N LEU A 245 -16.74 7.71 -16.27
CA LEU A 245 -17.16 6.40 -15.80
C LEU A 245 -16.10 5.36 -16.18
N TYR A 246 -15.69 4.51 -15.22
CA TYR A 246 -14.59 3.55 -15.36
C TYR A 246 -15.02 2.10 -15.10
N GLY A 247 -15.91 1.84 -14.14
CA GLY A 247 -16.40 0.52 -13.78
C GLY A 247 -17.82 0.25 -14.25
N LEU A 248 -18.11 -1.01 -14.52
CA LEU A 248 -19.43 -1.52 -14.88
C LEU A 248 -19.64 -2.89 -14.27
N ALA A 249 -20.78 -3.12 -13.62
CA ALA A 249 -21.17 -4.41 -13.12
C ALA A 249 -22.71 -4.57 -13.07
N GLY A 250 -23.17 -5.80 -13.03
CA GLY A 250 -24.58 -6.10 -12.81
C GLY A 250 -25.17 -7.13 -13.78
N THR A 251 -26.48 -7.06 -13.91
CA THR A 251 -27.30 -7.89 -14.79
C THR A 251 -28.34 -7.04 -15.51
N THR A 252 -29.19 -7.64 -16.31
CA THR A 252 -30.36 -6.97 -16.92
C THR A 252 -31.28 -6.31 -15.89
N ALA A 253 -31.37 -6.88 -14.68
CA ALA A 253 -32.27 -6.41 -13.64
C ALA A 253 -31.69 -5.25 -12.79
N SER A 254 -30.37 -5.19 -12.60
CA SER A 254 -29.72 -4.16 -11.80
C SER A 254 -28.29 -3.96 -12.27
N ARG A 255 -27.93 -2.72 -12.61
CA ARG A 255 -26.65 -2.34 -13.22
C ARG A 255 -26.08 -1.12 -12.54
N VAL A 256 -24.78 -1.15 -12.32
CA VAL A 256 -24.01 -0.03 -11.77
C VAL A 256 -22.97 0.43 -12.79
N ALA A 257 -22.83 1.74 -12.91
CA ALA A 257 -21.68 2.40 -13.53
C ALA A 257 -21.02 3.29 -12.50
N ASP A 258 -19.72 3.13 -12.30
CA ASP A 258 -18.95 3.92 -11.33
C ASP A 258 -17.80 4.67 -11.99
N GLY A 259 -17.26 5.65 -11.30
CA GLY A 259 -16.17 6.44 -11.84
C GLY A 259 -15.69 7.55 -10.91
N ASN A 260 -15.32 8.67 -11.52
CA ASN A 260 -14.79 9.82 -10.79
C ASN A 260 -15.91 10.54 -10.03
N LEU A 261 -15.91 10.42 -8.70
CA LEU A 261 -16.94 11.02 -7.80
C LEU A 261 -18.37 10.64 -8.21
N GLU A 262 -18.57 9.46 -8.76
CA GLU A 262 -19.87 9.08 -9.31
C GLU A 262 -20.16 7.59 -9.15
N VAL A 263 -21.38 7.28 -8.75
CA VAL A 263 -21.98 5.94 -8.79
C VAL A 263 -23.40 6.07 -9.34
N ARG A 264 -23.68 5.41 -10.45
CA ARG A 264 -24.98 5.38 -11.11
C ARG A 264 -25.58 3.99 -11.02
N LEU A 265 -26.86 3.91 -10.70
CA LEU A 265 -27.65 2.68 -10.65
C LEU A 265 -28.80 2.77 -11.66
N SER A 266 -29.03 1.69 -12.40
CA SER A 266 -30.23 1.51 -13.23
C SER A 266 -30.88 0.18 -12.86
N GLU A 267 -32.12 0.24 -12.42
CA GLU A 267 -32.96 -0.91 -12.07
C GLU A 267 -33.93 -1.23 -13.23
N SER A 268 -34.03 -2.51 -13.58
CA SER A 268 -34.97 -3.03 -14.61
C SER A 268 -34.95 -2.26 -15.93
N GLY A 269 -33.75 -1.78 -16.35
CA GLY A 269 -33.60 -0.99 -17.57
C GLY A 269 -34.12 0.44 -17.49
N GLY A 270 -34.47 0.94 -16.29
CA GLY A 270 -34.92 2.29 -16.05
C GLY A 270 -33.79 3.33 -16.15
N ALA A 271 -34.13 4.58 -15.85
CA ALA A 271 -33.17 5.70 -15.84
C ALA A 271 -32.03 5.47 -14.86
N TRP A 272 -30.84 5.97 -15.21
CA TRP A 272 -29.67 5.95 -14.35
C TRP A 272 -29.78 7.03 -13.26
N THR A 273 -29.76 6.61 -12.00
CA THR A 273 -29.90 7.48 -10.82
C THR A 273 -28.59 7.56 -10.05
N SER A 274 -28.25 8.74 -9.51
CA SER A 274 -27.10 8.92 -8.65
C SER A 274 -27.32 8.18 -7.32
N GLN A 275 -26.29 7.48 -6.88
CA GLN A 275 -26.25 6.76 -5.61
C GLN A 275 -25.40 7.48 -4.55
N LEU A 276 -24.68 8.53 -4.94
CA LEU A 276 -23.94 9.36 -4.01
C LEU A 276 -24.92 10.20 -3.19
N SER A 277 -25.42 9.66 -2.10
CA SER A 277 -26.21 10.35 -1.08
C SER A 277 -25.55 10.17 0.29
N ALA A 278 -26.08 10.83 1.30
CA ALA A 278 -25.58 10.93 2.68
C ALA A 278 -25.30 9.58 3.42
N SER A 279 -25.42 8.44 2.76
CA SER A 279 -25.10 7.11 3.29
C SER A 279 -23.68 6.61 2.96
N LEU A 280 -23.00 7.28 2.02
CA LEU A 280 -21.56 7.09 1.84
C LEU A 280 -20.83 8.08 2.74
N PRO A 281 -19.76 7.71 3.45
CA PRO A 281 -19.04 8.63 4.33
C PRO A 281 -18.71 9.92 3.58
N SER A 282 -18.81 11.07 4.28
CA SER A 282 -18.56 12.41 3.74
C SER A 282 -17.29 12.44 2.90
N PRO A 283 -17.31 13.03 1.71
CA PRO A 283 -16.33 12.79 0.67
C PRO A 283 -14.94 13.27 1.10
N ALA A 284 -13.97 12.38 1.11
CA ALA A 284 -12.64 12.78 0.76
C ALA A 284 -12.69 13.31 -0.70
N PRO A 285 -12.04 14.42 -1.03
CA PRO A 285 -12.20 15.12 -2.32
C PRO A 285 -11.78 14.34 -3.57
N GLU A 286 -11.45 13.06 -3.47
CA GLU A 286 -10.81 12.30 -4.54
C GLU A 286 -11.32 10.85 -4.71
N TRP A 287 -12.60 10.61 -4.44
CA TRP A 287 -13.18 9.27 -4.64
C TRP A 287 -13.26 8.93 -6.12
N THR A 288 -12.40 8.02 -6.54
CA THR A 288 -12.41 7.46 -7.88
C THR A 288 -12.50 5.94 -7.79
N TYR A 289 -13.58 5.40 -8.34
CA TYR A 289 -13.74 3.97 -8.54
C TYR A 289 -13.20 3.61 -9.92
N TYR A 290 -12.51 2.49 -10.03
CA TYR A 290 -11.95 2.00 -11.28
C TYR A 290 -12.58 0.70 -11.74
N SER A 291 -13.19 -0.05 -10.84
CA SER A 291 -13.74 -1.36 -11.13
C SER A 291 -14.96 -1.67 -10.29
N ALA A 292 -15.96 -2.25 -10.91
CA ALA A 292 -17.16 -2.77 -10.28
C ALA A 292 -17.27 -4.28 -10.48
N LEU A 293 -17.77 -4.98 -9.49
CA LEU A 293 -18.06 -6.40 -9.49
C LEU A 293 -19.48 -6.64 -9.02
N TYR A 294 -20.14 -7.63 -9.60
CA TYR A 294 -21.46 -8.09 -9.14
C TYR A 294 -21.42 -9.59 -8.85
N ASN A 295 -21.86 -9.97 -7.68
CA ASN A 295 -22.01 -11.37 -7.29
C ASN A 295 -23.34 -11.58 -6.57
N SER A 296 -24.21 -12.37 -7.16
CA SER A 296 -25.54 -12.77 -6.65
C SER A 296 -26.47 -11.58 -6.37
N ASN A 297 -26.36 -10.90 -5.23
CA ASN A 297 -27.17 -9.73 -4.84
C ASN A 297 -26.31 -8.58 -4.33
N TYR A 298 -25.00 -8.65 -4.54
CA TYR A 298 -24.03 -7.73 -4.00
C TYR A 298 -23.23 -7.07 -5.10
N PHE A 299 -22.98 -5.77 -4.94
CA PHE A 299 -22.01 -5.02 -5.73
C PHE A 299 -20.78 -4.78 -4.88
N LEU A 300 -19.60 -4.82 -5.48
CA LEU A 300 -18.37 -4.36 -4.89
C LEU A 300 -17.75 -3.33 -5.83
N LEU A 301 -17.67 -2.08 -5.38
CA LEU A 301 -16.98 -1.00 -6.10
C LEU A 301 -15.60 -0.84 -5.49
N SER A 302 -14.58 -0.82 -6.33
CA SER A 302 -13.20 -0.74 -5.87
C SER A 302 -12.43 0.31 -6.66
N GLY A 303 -11.44 0.94 -6.02
CA GLY A 303 -10.76 2.03 -6.70
C GLY A 303 -9.51 2.52 -6.00
N ARG A 304 -9.36 3.85 -5.98
CA ARG A 304 -8.19 4.54 -5.45
C ARG A 304 -7.97 4.18 -3.98
N THR A 305 -6.70 3.97 -3.61
CA THR A 305 -6.25 3.68 -2.22
C THR A 305 -6.91 2.47 -1.58
N GLY A 306 -7.21 1.42 -2.36
CA GLY A 306 -7.83 0.20 -1.83
C GLY A 306 -9.27 0.40 -1.34
N MET A 307 -9.91 1.49 -1.75
CA MET A 307 -11.30 1.74 -1.37
C MET A 307 -12.20 0.62 -1.89
N ASN A 308 -12.97 0.04 -0.98
CA ASN A 308 -13.99 -0.94 -1.26
C ASN A 308 -15.33 -0.46 -0.71
N VAL A 309 -16.33 -0.42 -1.57
CA VAL A 309 -17.72 -0.08 -1.20
C VAL A 309 -18.63 -1.20 -1.62
N GLU A 310 -19.35 -1.72 -0.67
CA GLU A 310 -20.28 -2.82 -0.83
C GLU A 310 -21.71 -2.31 -1.00
N GLY A 311 -22.40 -2.77 -2.02
CA GLY A 311 -23.79 -2.49 -2.28
C GLY A 311 -24.63 -3.74 -2.11
N VAL A 312 -25.57 -3.73 -1.19
CA VAL A 312 -26.49 -4.86 -0.95
C VAL A 312 -27.84 -4.54 -1.58
N ARG A 313 -28.32 -5.39 -2.50
CA ARG A 313 -29.65 -5.24 -3.08
C ARG A 313 -30.73 -5.52 -2.06
N THR A 314 -31.71 -4.63 -2.00
CA THR A 314 -32.91 -4.72 -1.15
C THR A 314 -34.16 -4.52 -2.00
N ASN A 315 -35.34 -4.72 -1.43
CA ASN A 315 -36.60 -4.46 -2.14
C ASN A 315 -36.83 -2.98 -2.50
N GLY A 316 -36.02 -2.06 -1.95
CA GLY A 316 -36.10 -0.61 -2.19
C GLY A 316 -34.92 -0.03 -2.97
N GLY A 317 -34.06 -0.85 -3.58
CA GLY A 317 -32.84 -0.42 -4.28
C GLY A 317 -31.57 -1.02 -3.70
N VAL A 318 -30.46 -0.32 -3.81
CA VAL A 318 -29.16 -0.76 -3.28
C VAL A 318 -28.80 0.04 -2.04
N ARG A 319 -28.48 -0.65 -0.94
CA ARG A 319 -27.92 -0.04 0.27
C ARG A 319 -26.40 -0.16 0.21
N TRP A 320 -25.71 0.98 0.26
CA TRP A 320 -24.25 1.07 0.20
C TRP A 320 -23.64 1.16 1.59
N ARG A 321 -22.45 0.53 1.77
CA ARG A 321 -21.61 0.66 2.94
C ARG A 321 -20.13 0.58 2.54
N THR A 322 -19.25 1.25 3.25
CA THR A 322 -17.81 1.02 3.11
C THR A 322 -17.44 -0.33 3.72
N ALA A 323 -16.56 -1.06 3.07
CA ALA A 323 -16.11 -2.37 3.56
C ALA A 323 -15.20 -2.23 4.79
N ALA A 324 -14.54 -1.08 4.97
CA ALA A 324 -13.74 -0.76 6.15
C ALA A 324 -13.69 0.76 6.38
N ASP A 325 -13.73 1.17 7.65
CA ASP A 325 -13.47 2.55 8.06
C ASP A 325 -11.96 2.79 8.07
N SER A 326 -11.47 3.62 7.17
CA SER A 326 -10.04 3.94 7.05
C SER A 326 -9.84 5.43 6.84
N VAL A 327 -8.82 5.97 7.47
CA VAL A 327 -8.39 7.35 7.26
C VAL A 327 -7.64 7.44 5.93
N ARG A 328 -8.05 8.38 5.06
CA ARG A 328 -7.49 8.59 3.72
C ARG A 328 -6.91 9.97 3.50
N THR A 329 -6.82 10.78 4.55
CA THR A 329 -6.17 12.09 4.53
C THR A 329 -4.64 11.92 4.50
N TRP A 330 -3.91 12.90 3.99
CA TRP A 330 -2.45 12.84 4.01
C TRP A 330 -1.94 12.83 5.45
N LEU A 331 -0.96 11.97 5.72
CA LEU A 331 -0.25 11.87 6.99
C LEU A 331 1.17 12.42 6.80
N TRP A 332 1.49 13.51 7.51
CA TRP A 332 2.75 14.24 7.34
C TRP A 332 3.86 13.78 8.26
N SER A 333 3.51 13.31 9.45
CA SER A 333 4.49 12.96 10.46
C SER A 333 4.00 11.80 11.32
N VAL A 334 4.94 11.02 11.82
CA VAL A 334 4.69 9.96 12.81
C VAL A 334 5.80 9.96 13.85
N THR A 335 5.44 9.70 15.09
CA THR A 335 6.38 9.55 16.21
C THR A 335 6.05 8.32 17.04
N ARG A 336 7.00 7.89 17.87
CA ARG A 336 6.83 6.80 18.83
C ARG A 336 6.96 7.33 20.25
N THR A 337 5.95 7.03 21.08
CA THR A 337 6.00 7.15 22.54
C THR A 337 6.38 5.81 23.17
N PRO A 338 6.63 5.71 24.47
CA PRO A 338 6.86 4.41 25.10
C PRO A 338 5.72 3.39 24.89
N SER A 339 4.47 3.85 24.69
CA SER A 339 3.28 3.00 24.60
C SER A 339 2.65 2.94 23.21
N HIS A 340 2.75 4.01 22.39
CA HIS A 340 2.01 4.11 21.12
C HIS A 340 2.82 4.79 20.03
N TYR A 341 2.52 4.45 18.78
CA TYR A 341 2.77 5.31 17.63
C TYR A 341 1.69 6.38 17.54
N VAL A 342 2.05 7.58 17.08
CA VAL A 342 1.11 8.67 16.84
C VAL A 342 1.44 9.29 15.47
N ALA A 343 0.47 9.32 14.56
CA ALA A 343 0.59 9.93 13.25
C ALA A 343 -0.36 11.13 13.14
N VAL A 344 0.09 12.18 12.43
CA VAL A 344 -0.70 13.41 12.24
C VAL A 344 -0.77 13.80 10.77
N GLY A 345 -1.86 14.51 10.39
CA GLY A 345 -2.11 14.84 9.00
C GLY A 345 -3.11 15.97 8.76
N ASP A 346 -3.64 16.00 7.53
CA ASP A 346 -4.61 16.98 7.09
C ASP A 346 -5.92 16.90 7.88
N TYR A 347 -6.65 18.02 7.91
CA TYR A 347 -7.97 18.13 8.57
C TYR A 347 -7.93 17.75 10.06
N GLY A 348 -6.85 18.10 10.75
CA GLY A 348 -6.68 17.78 12.16
C GLY A 348 -6.56 16.29 12.45
N THR A 349 -6.30 15.45 11.46
CA THR A 349 -6.18 14.01 11.64
C THR A 349 -5.06 13.67 12.62
N ILE A 350 -5.40 12.93 13.65
CA ILE A 350 -4.46 12.29 14.58
C ILE A 350 -4.86 10.82 14.72
N LEU A 351 -3.92 9.94 14.45
CA LEU A 351 -4.08 8.49 14.62
C LEU A 351 -3.14 8.01 15.71
N SER A 352 -3.59 7.07 16.53
CA SER A 352 -2.74 6.38 17.48
C SER A 352 -2.80 4.87 17.30
N SER A 353 -1.70 4.17 17.65
CA SER A 353 -1.62 2.71 17.60
C SER A 353 -0.65 2.17 18.65
N PRO A 354 -1.03 1.19 19.47
CA PRO A 354 -0.11 0.57 20.42
C PRO A 354 0.94 -0.33 19.74
N ASN A 355 0.63 -0.87 18.56
CA ASN A 355 1.39 -1.94 17.92
C ASN A 355 1.79 -1.63 16.45
N GLY A 356 1.33 -0.50 15.87
CA GLY A 356 1.54 -0.15 14.46
C GLY A 356 0.66 -0.93 13.48
N ILE A 357 -0.22 -1.79 13.98
CA ILE A 357 -1.17 -2.60 13.18
C ILE A 357 -2.55 -1.96 13.23
N ASP A 358 -3.09 -1.85 14.43
CA ASP A 358 -4.43 -1.32 14.70
C ASP A 358 -4.32 0.18 14.99
N TRP A 359 -4.94 1.01 14.17
CA TRP A 359 -4.90 2.46 14.27
C TRP A 359 -6.27 3.03 14.61
N GLU A 360 -6.31 3.89 15.62
CA GLU A 360 -7.51 4.57 16.08
C GLU A 360 -7.46 6.07 15.72
N LEU A 361 -8.58 6.61 15.24
CA LEU A 361 -8.72 8.03 14.98
C LEU A 361 -9.05 8.76 16.28
N GLU A 362 -8.18 9.70 16.67
CA GLU A 362 -8.33 10.46 17.88
C GLU A 362 -9.23 11.69 17.70
N LEU A 363 -9.95 12.04 18.74
CA LEU A 363 -10.78 13.24 18.75
C LEU A 363 -9.92 14.50 18.96
N VAL A 364 -10.06 15.46 18.05
CA VAL A 364 -9.39 16.77 18.14
C VAL A 364 -10.39 17.87 18.46
N PRO A 365 -9.92 18.98 19.06
CA PRO A 365 -10.77 20.17 19.28
C PRO A 365 -11.34 20.70 17.97
N SER A 366 -12.57 21.24 17.99
CA SER A 366 -13.22 21.80 16.81
C SER A 366 -12.42 22.93 16.13
N SER A 367 -11.56 23.63 16.89
CA SER A 367 -10.63 24.63 16.34
C SER A 367 -9.52 24.05 15.45
N ALA A 368 -9.28 22.75 15.52
CA ALA A 368 -8.21 22.08 14.78
C ALA A 368 -8.72 21.20 13.63
N THR A 369 -10.03 21.03 13.46
CA THR A 369 -10.61 20.12 12.44
C THR A 369 -10.30 20.51 10.99
N ASN A 370 -9.85 21.74 10.73
CA ASN A 370 -9.41 22.21 9.42
C ASN A 370 -7.90 22.47 9.35
N ALA A 371 -7.16 22.20 10.42
CA ALA A 371 -5.72 22.41 10.45
C ALA A 371 -4.98 21.33 9.68
N ILE A 372 -3.89 21.70 9.01
CA ILE A 372 -2.90 20.75 8.50
C ILE A 372 -1.88 20.54 9.61
N LEU A 373 -1.88 19.36 10.22
CA LEU A 373 -0.89 18.98 11.24
C LEU A 373 0.35 18.42 10.55
N LEU A 374 1.46 19.18 10.58
CA LEU A 374 2.68 18.90 9.83
C LEU A 374 3.73 18.13 10.65
N GLY A 375 3.69 18.25 11.97
CA GLY A 375 4.68 17.63 12.84
C GLY A 375 4.09 17.11 14.15
N VAL A 376 4.65 16.00 14.65
CA VAL A 376 4.32 15.43 15.94
C VAL A 376 5.57 14.96 16.65
N GLY A 377 5.65 15.21 17.95
CA GLY A 377 6.79 14.80 18.80
C GLY A 377 6.59 15.24 20.23
N GLY A 378 7.57 14.97 21.08
CA GLY A 378 7.48 15.40 22.48
C GLY A 378 8.29 14.55 23.43
N SER A 379 7.89 14.58 24.72
CA SER A 379 8.47 13.78 25.79
C SER A 379 7.66 12.50 26.03
N SER A 380 8.08 11.68 26.98
CA SER A 380 7.32 10.48 27.40
C SER A 380 5.93 10.81 27.97
N ASN A 381 5.72 12.03 28.46
CA ASN A 381 4.50 12.42 29.20
C ASN A 381 3.66 13.47 28.45
N LEU A 382 4.24 14.18 27.50
CA LEU A 382 3.59 15.25 26.76
C LEU A 382 3.95 15.19 25.30
N LEU A 383 2.93 15.06 24.45
CA LEU A 383 3.01 15.15 23.02
C LEU A 383 2.55 16.51 22.52
N LEU A 384 3.16 16.97 21.45
CA LEU A 384 2.76 18.15 20.72
C LEU A 384 2.49 17.76 19.26
N ALA A 385 1.36 18.19 18.75
CA ALA A 385 1.06 18.17 17.31
C ALA A 385 1.01 19.62 16.83
N VAL A 386 1.78 19.93 15.79
CA VAL A 386 1.93 21.30 15.30
C VAL A 386 1.61 21.39 13.82
N GLY A 387 1.20 22.56 13.33
CA GLY A 387 0.77 22.67 11.95
C GLY A 387 0.57 24.08 11.43
N SER A 388 -0.31 24.17 10.42
CA SER A 388 -0.61 25.39 9.71
C SER A 388 -1.13 26.50 10.64
N GLN A 389 -0.83 27.74 10.28
CA GLN A 389 -1.28 28.97 10.95
C GLN A 389 -0.91 29.01 12.47
N GLY A 390 0.27 28.46 12.82
CA GLY A 390 0.72 28.44 14.21
C GLY A 390 -0.06 27.46 15.10
N THR A 391 -0.75 26.49 14.54
CA THR A 391 -1.50 25.48 15.32
C THR A 391 -0.55 24.72 16.23
N ILE A 392 -0.87 24.65 17.51
CA ILE A 392 -0.24 23.82 18.52
C ILE A 392 -1.34 23.08 19.29
N LEU A 393 -1.29 21.77 19.29
CA LEU A 393 -2.10 20.90 20.14
C LEU A 393 -1.19 20.15 21.10
N TRP A 394 -1.64 19.96 22.32
CA TRP A 394 -0.95 19.10 23.28
C TRP A 394 -1.86 17.95 23.71
N GLY A 395 -1.24 16.80 23.96
CA GLY A 395 -1.89 15.61 24.45
C GLY A 395 -0.99 14.83 25.38
N THR A 396 -1.60 13.96 26.18
CA THR A 396 -0.90 13.00 27.05
C THR A 396 -1.07 11.59 26.48
N ASN A 397 -0.63 10.59 27.19
CA ASN A 397 -0.82 9.19 26.85
C ASN A 397 -2.30 8.72 26.84
N THR A 398 -3.24 9.58 27.22
CA THR A 398 -4.69 9.34 27.09
C THR A 398 -5.26 9.81 25.77
N PHE A 399 -4.43 10.42 24.90
CA PHE A 399 -4.80 10.93 23.56
C PHE A 399 -5.98 11.90 23.52
N VAL A 400 -6.23 12.62 24.61
CA VAL A 400 -7.13 13.79 24.61
C VAL A 400 -6.31 15.01 24.23
N TRP A 401 -6.66 15.64 23.11
CA TRP A 401 -5.92 16.75 22.53
C TRP A 401 -6.55 18.11 22.88
N HIS A 402 -5.70 19.06 23.24
CA HIS A 402 -6.08 20.39 23.67
C HIS A 402 -5.34 21.46 22.85
N PRO A 403 -5.98 22.56 22.44
CA PRO A 403 -5.33 23.64 21.73
C PRO A 403 -4.49 24.50 22.68
N LEU A 404 -3.38 25.01 22.17
CA LEU A 404 -2.53 26.00 22.84
C LEU A 404 -2.36 27.24 21.98
N PRO A 405 -2.34 28.44 22.56
CA PRO A 405 -2.01 29.65 21.82
C PRO A 405 -0.53 29.64 21.44
N ALA A 406 -0.24 29.95 20.19
CA ALA A 406 1.11 30.17 19.70
C ALA A 406 1.41 31.67 19.56
N PRO A 407 2.66 32.14 19.83
CA PRO A 407 3.05 33.53 19.61
C PRO A 407 3.36 33.84 18.12
N THR A 408 2.85 33.04 17.20
CA THR A 408 3.06 33.16 15.75
C THR A 408 1.86 32.62 14.98
N VAL A 409 1.68 33.12 13.77
CA VAL A 409 0.76 32.58 12.76
C VAL A 409 1.50 31.82 11.65
N ASN A 410 2.83 31.70 11.76
CA ASN A 410 3.62 30.92 10.80
C ASN A 410 3.35 29.43 11.00
N ASP A 411 3.37 28.68 9.92
CA ASP A 411 3.26 27.21 9.96
C ASP A 411 4.40 26.62 10.78
N LEU A 412 4.09 25.65 11.61
CA LEU A 412 5.04 24.92 12.46
C LEU A 412 5.13 23.48 11.99
N GLN A 413 6.35 22.93 11.88
CA GLN A 413 6.56 21.55 11.42
C GLN A 413 7.55 20.78 12.29
N GLY A 414 8.70 21.33 12.58
CA GLY A 414 9.71 20.67 13.41
C GLY A 414 9.29 20.62 14.87
N VAL A 415 9.36 19.46 15.52
CA VAL A 415 9.12 19.25 16.95
C VAL A 415 10.26 18.47 17.56
N CYS A 416 10.86 18.98 18.61
CA CYS A 416 11.93 18.32 19.37
C CYS A 416 11.75 18.54 20.87
N PHE A 417 12.08 17.53 21.67
CA PHE A 417 12.31 17.64 23.10
C PHE A 417 13.75 17.27 23.39
N ASP A 418 14.53 18.19 24.00
CA ASP A 418 15.97 17.99 24.22
C ASP A 418 16.30 17.36 25.59
N GLY A 419 15.26 16.92 26.33
CA GLY A 419 15.37 16.39 27.68
C GLY A 419 15.09 17.45 28.77
N GLN A 420 15.05 18.73 28.42
CA GLN A 420 14.81 19.86 29.34
C GLN A 420 13.69 20.78 28.87
N GLN A 421 13.56 20.97 27.54
CA GLN A 421 12.58 21.86 26.93
C GLN A 421 12.09 21.35 25.59
N PHE A 422 10.97 21.89 25.16
CA PHE A 422 10.41 21.68 23.82
C PHE A 422 10.91 22.77 22.88
N ILE A 423 11.23 22.38 21.66
CA ILE A 423 11.64 23.26 20.59
C ILE A 423 10.74 23.02 19.37
N LEU A 424 10.15 24.06 18.81
CA LEU A 424 9.40 24.01 17.58
C LEU A 424 10.12 24.85 16.51
N ALA A 425 10.06 24.37 15.27
CA ALA A 425 10.61 25.05 14.10
C ALA A 425 9.54 25.21 13.01
N GLY A 426 9.62 26.26 12.19
CA GLY A 426 8.62 26.50 11.15
C GLY A 426 8.96 27.64 10.17
N GLY A 427 7.91 28.14 9.52
CA GLY A 427 7.97 29.17 8.51
C GLY A 427 8.63 30.47 8.97
N ASN A 428 9.18 31.23 8.04
CA ASN A 428 9.85 32.49 8.32
C ASN A 428 10.99 32.41 9.35
N GLY A 429 11.73 31.29 9.38
CA GLY A 429 12.79 31.07 10.36
C GLY A 429 12.29 30.96 11.80
N THR A 430 11.01 30.67 12.02
CA THR A 430 10.42 30.57 13.35
C THR A 430 11.08 29.47 14.17
N ILE A 431 11.53 29.84 15.37
CA ILE A 431 11.90 28.91 16.45
C ILE A 431 11.16 29.34 17.70
N LEU A 432 10.43 28.41 18.31
CA LEU A 432 9.80 28.57 19.61
C LEU A 432 10.43 27.62 20.61
N THR A 433 10.62 28.06 21.84
CA THR A 433 11.11 27.22 22.95
C THR A 433 10.15 27.32 24.15
N SER A 434 9.99 26.19 24.85
CA SER A 434 9.14 26.10 26.05
C SER A 434 9.71 25.07 27.01
N PRO A 435 9.93 25.41 28.31
CA PRO A 435 10.38 24.44 29.32
C PRO A 435 9.29 23.41 29.69
N ASN A 436 8.03 23.73 29.48
CA ASN A 436 6.89 22.92 29.92
C ASN A 436 5.89 22.56 28.82
N GLY A 437 6.15 22.98 27.58
CA GLY A 437 5.27 22.73 26.44
C GLY A 437 4.00 23.60 26.36
N THR A 438 3.76 24.51 27.31
CA THR A 438 2.54 25.34 27.36
C THR A 438 2.80 26.83 27.21
N GLY A 439 3.93 27.34 27.71
CA GLY A 439 4.35 28.72 27.56
C GLY A 439 5.48 28.84 26.54
N TRP A 440 5.31 29.59 25.47
CA TRP A 440 6.23 29.63 24.33
C TRP A 440 6.98 30.97 24.23
N THR A 441 8.28 30.89 23.96
CA THR A 441 9.14 32.04 23.68
C THR A 441 9.62 31.99 22.24
N LEU A 442 9.32 33.02 21.46
CA LEU A 442 9.85 33.20 20.10
C LEU A 442 11.33 33.58 20.17
N ARG A 443 12.19 32.87 19.44
CA ARG A 443 13.64 33.09 19.37
C ARG A 443 14.04 33.78 18.08
N SER A 444 15.01 34.68 18.17
CA SER A 444 15.61 35.30 16.99
C SER A 444 16.51 34.31 16.24
N THR A 445 16.34 34.23 14.94
CA THR A 445 17.12 33.35 14.06
C THR A 445 17.80 34.15 12.95
N PRO A 446 18.92 33.68 12.38
CA PRO A 446 19.63 34.36 11.29
C PRO A 446 19.05 34.08 9.89
N THR A 447 17.85 33.54 9.79
CA THR A 447 17.24 33.15 8.52
C THR A 447 15.72 33.41 8.51
N THR A 448 15.17 33.66 7.34
CA THR A 448 13.73 33.73 7.07
C THR A 448 13.23 32.49 6.30
N LYS A 449 14.09 31.50 6.07
CA LYS A 449 13.72 30.26 5.38
C LYS A 449 12.77 29.43 6.23
N PHE A 450 11.95 28.61 5.60
CA PHE A 450 11.14 27.64 6.32
C PHE A 450 12.08 26.60 6.97
N LEU A 451 11.95 26.39 8.27
CA LEU A 451 12.69 25.38 9.02
C LEU A 451 11.78 24.16 9.20
N MET A 452 12.04 23.11 8.45
CA MET A 452 11.18 21.92 8.40
C MET A 452 11.40 20.97 9.57
N SER A 453 12.61 20.93 10.11
CA SER A 453 12.96 19.99 11.18
C SER A 453 13.95 20.60 12.18
N VAL A 454 13.85 20.17 13.42
CA VAL A 454 14.76 20.53 14.50
C VAL A 454 15.12 19.28 15.31
N ALA A 455 16.38 19.15 15.71
CA ALA A 455 16.87 18.05 16.52
C ALA A 455 17.86 18.54 17.59
N SER A 456 17.93 17.80 18.70
CA SER A 456 18.96 17.95 19.71
C SER A 456 20.11 16.97 19.47
N PHE A 457 21.33 17.38 19.83
CA PHE A 457 22.53 16.54 19.79
C PHE A 457 23.50 16.99 20.90
N PRO A 458 24.57 16.26 21.22
CA PRO A 458 25.49 16.63 22.29
C PRO A 458 26.11 18.03 22.17
N GLY A 459 26.16 18.61 20.97
CA GLY A 459 26.65 19.99 20.73
C GLY A 459 25.57 21.07 20.84
N GLY A 460 24.32 20.74 21.15
CA GLY A 460 23.20 21.66 21.27
C GLY A 460 22.01 21.31 20.38
N LEU A 461 21.51 22.30 19.64
CA LEU A 461 20.34 22.16 18.73
C LEU A 461 20.76 22.44 17.28
N VAL A 462 20.08 21.78 16.35
CA VAL A 462 20.21 22.02 14.91
C VAL A 462 18.81 22.08 14.29
N ALA A 463 18.59 23.04 13.39
CA ALA A 463 17.38 23.09 12.56
C ALA A 463 17.77 23.19 11.09
N VAL A 464 16.97 22.55 10.22
CA VAL A 464 17.20 22.48 8.78
C VAL A 464 15.93 22.82 8.00
N GLY A 465 16.09 23.25 6.74
CA GLY A 465 14.92 23.62 5.93
C GLY A 465 15.22 24.02 4.49
N ASP A 466 14.44 24.96 3.99
CA ASP A 466 14.48 25.44 2.61
C ASP A 466 15.86 25.95 2.16
N ASP A 467 16.15 25.78 0.86
CA ASP A 467 17.39 26.24 0.23
C ASP A 467 18.66 25.76 0.95
N GLY A 468 18.61 24.56 1.52
CA GLY A 468 19.71 23.96 2.25
C GLY A 468 20.03 24.69 3.56
N ALA A 469 19.08 25.43 4.14
CA ALA A 469 19.29 26.13 5.39
C ALA A 469 19.66 25.17 6.53
N ILE A 470 20.73 25.50 7.24
CA ILE A 470 21.11 24.83 8.51
C ILE A 470 21.46 25.92 9.51
N ILE A 471 20.85 25.89 10.68
CA ILE A 471 21.20 26.74 11.82
C ILE A 471 21.45 25.89 13.06
N THR A 472 22.39 26.31 13.90
CA THR A 472 22.72 25.60 15.15
C THR A 472 22.72 26.54 16.35
N SER A 473 22.41 26.01 17.51
CA SER A 473 22.49 26.71 18.80
C SER A 473 23.23 25.87 19.84
N ALA A 474 24.24 26.45 20.48
CA ALA A 474 24.97 25.82 21.59
C ALA A 474 24.47 26.24 22.98
N ASN A 475 23.42 27.07 23.07
CA ASN A 475 22.93 27.66 24.31
C ASN A 475 21.40 27.51 24.44
N GLN A 476 20.93 26.28 24.25
CA GLN A 476 19.51 25.90 24.44
C GLN A 476 18.52 26.75 23.60
N GLY A 477 18.89 27.05 22.34
CA GLY A 477 18.03 27.79 21.43
C GLY A 477 17.95 29.31 21.67
N THR A 478 18.77 29.87 22.58
CA THR A 478 18.78 31.32 22.84
C THR A 478 19.37 32.10 21.66
N ASN A 479 20.48 31.63 21.11
CA ASN A 479 21.12 32.19 19.92
C ASN A 479 21.38 31.12 18.87
N TRP A 480 21.18 31.50 17.61
CA TRP A 480 21.34 30.61 16.47
C TRP A 480 22.38 31.14 15.51
N THR A 481 23.17 30.24 14.93
CA THR A 481 24.22 30.53 13.95
C THR A 481 23.98 29.74 12.68
N GLN A 482 24.01 30.42 11.55
CA GLN A 482 23.87 29.76 10.23
C GLN A 482 25.11 28.93 9.91
N ARG A 483 24.91 27.77 9.27
CA ARG A 483 25.95 26.86 8.82
C ARG A 483 25.84 26.62 7.31
N THR A 484 26.96 26.29 6.71
CA THR A 484 27.01 25.97 5.28
C THR A 484 26.68 24.47 5.09
N SER A 485 25.62 24.19 4.37
CA SER A 485 25.19 22.81 4.03
C SER A 485 25.95 22.24 2.81
N GLY A 486 26.40 23.10 1.89
CA GLY A 486 26.96 22.70 0.60
C GLY A 486 25.90 22.38 -0.47
N THR A 487 24.63 22.67 -0.21
CA THR A 487 23.51 22.45 -1.16
C THR A 487 22.48 23.57 -1.06
N THR A 488 21.71 23.75 -2.12
CA THR A 488 20.49 24.57 -2.16
C THR A 488 19.23 23.73 -2.15
N ASN A 489 19.34 22.40 -2.11
CA ASN A 489 18.19 21.52 -2.01
C ASN A 489 17.53 21.66 -0.63
N TRP A 490 16.23 21.55 -0.60
CA TRP A 490 15.46 21.57 0.64
C TRP A 490 15.84 20.39 1.54
N LEU A 491 15.95 20.62 2.84
CA LEU A 491 16.27 19.62 3.85
C LEU A 491 15.00 19.35 4.67
N SER A 492 14.39 18.19 4.47
CA SER A 492 13.10 17.82 5.04
C SER A 492 13.19 17.43 6.52
N GLN A 493 14.22 16.68 6.88
CA GLN A 493 14.40 16.22 8.25
C GLN A 493 15.88 16.16 8.65
N VAL A 494 16.15 16.44 9.92
CA VAL A 494 17.43 16.18 10.58
C VAL A 494 17.22 15.40 11.87
N ARG A 495 18.05 14.39 12.12
CA ARG A 495 18.04 13.58 13.34
C ARG A 495 19.45 13.35 13.85
N TRP A 496 19.60 13.25 15.18
CA TRP A 496 20.81 12.73 15.83
C TRP A 496 20.62 11.24 16.09
N LEU A 497 21.35 10.41 15.36
CA LEU A 497 21.21 8.97 15.36
C LEU A 497 22.59 8.33 15.37
N ASN A 498 22.85 7.39 16.26
CA ASN A 498 24.11 6.65 16.36
C ASN A 498 25.36 7.54 16.19
N ASP A 499 25.50 8.53 17.07
CA ASP A 499 26.65 9.47 17.17
C ASP A 499 26.91 10.36 15.96
N ARG A 500 25.88 10.59 15.14
CA ARG A 500 25.94 11.58 14.05
C ARG A 500 24.59 12.21 13.74
N LEU A 501 24.65 13.41 13.22
CA LEU A 501 23.54 14.08 12.58
C LEU A 501 23.40 13.56 11.15
N VAL A 502 22.18 13.21 10.76
CA VAL A 502 21.83 12.87 9.39
C VAL A 502 20.69 13.80 8.97
N ALA A 503 20.88 14.54 7.87
CA ALA A 503 19.84 15.35 7.26
C ALA A 503 19.53 14.81 5.86
N VAL A 504 18.24 14.74 5.54
CA VAL A 504 17.73 14.22 4.26
C VAL A 504 16.83 15.25 3.58
N GLY A 505 16.70 15.17 2.26
CA GLY A 505 15.91 16.17 1.54
C GLY A 505 15.73 15.93 0.05
N GLU A 506 15.45 17.03 -0.64
CA GLU A 506 15.19 17.11 -2.07
C GLU A 506 16.33 16.53 -2.92
N ASN A 507 15.99 16.01 -4.12
CA ASN A 507 16.95 15.44 -5.08
C ASN A 507 17.85 14.34 -4.49
N GLY A 508 17.32 13.53 -3.57
CA GLY A 508 18.08 12.47 -2.92
C GLY A 508 19.20 12.98 -2.01
N THR A 509 19.11 14.21 -1.52
CA THR A 509 20.12 14.80 -0.64
C THR A 509 20.23 14.05 0.67
N ILE A 510 21.44 13.64 1.02
CA ILE A 510 21.80 13.10 2.34
C ILE A 510 23.06 13.81 2.82
N LEU A 511 22.96 14.50 3.95
CA LEU A 511 24.07 15.17 4.61
C LEU A 511 24.34 14.52 5.96
N THR A 512 25.61 14.42 6.33
CA THR A 512 26.02 13.91 7.65
C THR A 512 26.97 14.87 8.35
N SER A 513 26.88 14.93 9.69
CA SER A 513 27.79 15.74 10.52
C SER A 513 27.95 15.11 11.91
N PHE A 514 29.15 15.19 12.50
CA PHE A 514 29.40 14.79 13.88
C PHE A 514 29.23 15.93 14.89
N ASN A 515 29.26 17.17 14.42
CA ASN A 515 29.35 18.35 15.28
C ASN A 515 28.36 19.49 14.93
N GLY A 516 27.51 19.27 13.91
CA GLY A 516 26.55 20.26 13.43
C GLY A 516 27.14 21.46 12.68
N THR A 517 28.48 21.58 12.61
CA THR A 517 29.15 22.73 11.96
C THR A 517 29.74 22.39 10.62
N GLN A 518 30.22 21.18 10.43
CA GLN A 518 30.79 20.65 9.20
C GLN A 518 29.87 19.56 8.64
N TRP A 519 29.41 19.73 7.43
CA TRP A 519 28.48 18.82 6.77
C TRP A 519 29.11 18.19 5.54
N ARG A 520 28.88 16.90 5.37
CA ARG A 520 29.34 16.10 4.24
C ARG A 520 28.15 15.57 3.47
N THR A 521 28.18 15.74 2.15
CA THR A 521 27.20 15.14 1.23
C THR A 521 27.54 13.67 0.97
N ASN A 522 26.55 12.80 1.00
CA ASN A 522 26.64 11.39 0.69
C ASN A 522 25.72 11.07 -0.50
N ALA A 523 26.16 10.20 -1.42
CA ALA A 523 25.37 9.81 -2.57
C ALA A 523 24.29 8.82 -2.17
N SER A 524 23.02 9.16 -2.39
CA SER A 524 21.87 8.29 -2.10
C SER A 524 21.55 7.29 -3.21
N GLY A 525 22.04 7.52 -4.44
CA GLY A 525 21.66 6.71 -5.61
C GLY A 525 20.30 7.02 -6.20
N THR A 526 19.57 8.00 -5.67
CA THR A 526 18.22 8.40 -6.14
C THR A 526 18.11 9.90 -6.34
N ARG A 527 17.11 10.34 -7.11
CA ARG A 527 16.67 11.74 -7.19
C ARG A 527 15.32 11.97 -6.49
N ALA A 528 14.75 10.95 -5.86
CA ALA A 528 13.52 11.11 -5.10
C ALA A 528 13.74 12.10 -3.96
N TRP A 529 12.69 12.83 -3.59
CA TRP A 529 12.70 13.62 -2.39
C TRP A 529 12.67 12.69 -1.17
N LEU A 530 13.65 12.83 -0.27
CA LEU A 530 13.81 12.04 0.94
C LEU A 530 13.21 12.83 2.11
N ASN A 531 12.29 12.22 2.86
CA ASN A 531 11.45 12.94 3.81
C ASN A 531 11.78 12.63 5.28
N ALA A 532 12.14 11.39 5.61
CA ALA A 532 12.44 11.01 6.99
C ALA A 532 13.58 10.00 7.07
N VAL A 533 14.31 10.03 8.21
CA VAL A 533 15.43 9.12 8.50
C VAL A 533 15.30 8.52 9.89
N GLU A 534 15.56 7.23 10.01
CA GLU A 534 15.59 6.46 11.26
C GLU A 534 16.83 5.55 11.33
N TYR A 535 17.18 5.10 12.56
CA TYR A 535 18.30 4.18 12.79
C TYR A 535 17.88 3.04 13.72
N VAL A 536 18.16 1.81 13.29
CA VAL A 536 17.90 0.60 14.08
C VAL A 536 18.92 -0.48 13.78
N ASP A 537 19.30 -1.23 14.81
CA ASP A 537 20.08 -2.47 14.71
C ASP A 537 21.33 -2.38 13.80
N GLY A 538 22.01 -1.25 13.85
CA GLY A 538 23.22 -1.03 13.06
C GLY A 538 23.01 -0.41 11.68
N ALA A 539 21.77 -0.04 11.31
CA ALA A 539 21.46 0.50 10.00
C ALA A 539 20.62 1.78 10.04
N TRP A 540 20.85 2.68 9.08
CA TRP A 540 20.03 3.86 8.82
C TRP A 540 19.02 3.55 7.72
N PHE A 541 17.79 4.02 7.89
CA PHE A 541 16.71 3.90 6.92
C PHE A 541 16.17 5.28 6.57
N VAL A 542 15.92 5.50 5.29
CA VAL A 542 15.36 6.74 4.76
C VAL A 542 14.13 6.42 3.94
N VAL A 543 13.05 7.16 4.16
CA VAL A 543 11.83 7.07 3.36
C VAL A 543 11.60 8.35 2.58
N GLY A 544 10.87 8.24 1.45
CA GLY A 544 10.68 9.40 0.57
C GLY A 544 9.55 9.26 -0.43
N ASN A 545 9.53 10.18 -1.38
CA ASN A 545 8.53 10.23 -2.44
C ASN A 545 8.57 8.98 -3.31
N GLN A 546 7.43 8.66 -3.95
CA GLN A 546 7.25 7.51 -4.84
C GLN A 546 7.54 6.15 -4.15
N GLY A 547 7.26 6.06 -2.85
CA GLY A 547 7.51 4.86 -2.07
C GLY A 547 8.99 4.52 -1.93
N THR A 548 9.88 5.52 -2.03
CA THR A 548 11.32 5.31 -1.87
C THR A 548 11.64 4.87 -0.45
N VAL A 549 12.39 3.77 -0.32
CA VAL A 549 13.04 3.35 0.92
C VAL A 549 14.49 3.03 0.62
N LEU A 550 15.40 3.65 1.37
CA LEU A 550 16.83 3.39 1.30
C LEU A 550 17.32 2.88 2.65
N GLY A 551 18.29 1.98 2.65
CA GLY A 551 18.98 1.52 3.83
C GLY A 551 20.49 1.63 3.69
N SER A 552 21.20 1.90 4.80
CA SER A 552 22.65 2.02 4.83
C SER A 552 23.25 1.51 6.15
N PRO A 553 24.33 0.73 6.12
CA PRO A 553 25.04 0.33 7.34
C PRO A 553 25.97 1.42 7.87
N ASP A 554 26.33 2.42 7.05
CA ASP A 554 27.44 3.36 7.32
C ASP A 554 27.18 4.81 6.96
N THR A 555 25.99 5.14 6.42
CA THR A 555 25.57 6.44 5.86
C THR A 555 26.29 6.88 4.58
N THR A 556 27.21 6.07 4.06
CA THR A 556 27.96 6.37 2.81
C THR A 556 27.48 5.50 1.65
N ASN A 557 27.13 4.25 1.91
CA ASN A 557 26.62 3.31 0.93
C ASN A 557 25.11 3.09 1.16
N TRP A 558 24.30 3.52 0.20
CA TRP A 558 22.85 3.44 0.28
C TRP A 558 22.28 2.44 -0.73
N TYR A 559 21.40 1.59 -0.26
CA TYR A 559 20.74 0.54 -1.05
C TYR A 559 19.25 0.83 -1.11
N SER A 560 18.65 0.67 -2.29
CA SER A 560 17.22 0.84 -2.48
C SER A 560 16.46 -0.44 -2.18
N PHE A 561 15.37 -0.32 -1.43
CA PHE A 561 14.47 -1.41 -1.09
C PHE A 561 13.10 -1.17 -1.73
N GLY A 562 12.41 -2.25 -2.10
CA GLY A 562 11.04 -2.18 -2.57
C GLY A 562 10.05 -1.89 -1.44
N THR A 563 8.95 -1.21 -1.75
CA THR A 563 7.79 -1.06 -0.86
C THR A 563 6.52 -1.52 -1.55
N LEU A 564 5.43 -1.70 -0.79
CA LEU A 564 4.11 -2.04 -1.32
C LEU A 564 3.47 -0.90 -2.13
N THR A 565 4.02 0.31 -2.10
CA THR A 565 3.34 1.49 -2.62
C THR A 565 4.26 2.38 -3.44
N LYS A 566 3.68 3.10 -4.41
CA LYS A 566 4.29 4.25 -5.08
C LYS A 566 3.88 5.59 -4.42
N LYS A 567 3.08 5.55 -3.36
CA LYS A 567 2.68 6.74 -2.62
C LYS A 567 3.89 7.37 -1.95
N SER A 568 3.87 8.69 -1.78
CA SER A 568 4.93 9.38 -1.06
C SER A 568 4.84 9.09 0.44
N LEU A 569 5.98 8.77 1.05
CA LEU A 569 6.14 8.53 2.47
C LEU A 569 6.79 9.76 3.10
N TYR A 570 6.14 10.40 4.05
CA TYR A 570 6.58 11.67 4.65
C TYR A 570 7.19 11.52 6.04
N GLY A 571 6.69 10.59 6.83
CA GLY A 571 7.18 10.33 8.18
C GLY A 571 7.61 8.89 8.36
N ALA A 572 8.55 8.67 9.28
CA ALA A 572 8.95 7.33 9.71
C ALA A 572 9.12 7.29 11.22
N ALA A 573 8.80 6.16 11.82
CA ALA A 573 9.04 5.87 13.23
C ALA A 573 9.40 4.40 13.41
N LEU A 574 10.20 4.12 14.42
CA LEU A 574 10.77 2.82 14.65
C LEU A 574 10.57 2.34 16.09
N HIS A 575 10.20 1.07 16.25
CA HIS A 575 10.12 0.42 17.57
C HIS A 575 10.22 -1.11 17.42
N ALA A 576 11.00 -1.73 18.29
CA ALA A 576 11.12 -3.19 18.43
C ALA A 576 11.38 -3.91 17.08
N GLY A 577 12.27 -3.35 16.24
CA GLY A 577 12.59 -3.91 14.94
C GLY A 577 11.57 -3.64 13.83
N GLN A 578 10.49 -2.89 14.11
CA GLN A 578 9.47 -2.56 13.13
C GLN A 578 9.60 -1.10 12.67
N LEU A 579 9.76 -0.86 11.38
CA LEU A 579 9.70 0.45 10.74
C LEU A 579 8.26 0.74 10.29
N ILE A 580 7.69 1.83 10.78
CA ILE A 580 6.42 2.38 10.31
C ILE A 580 6.73 3.56 9.41
N ALA A 581 6.08 3.64 8.25
CA ALA A 581 6.14 4.81 7.39
C ALA A 581 4.72 5.27 7.01
N VAL A 582 4.51 6.60 7.09
CA VAL A 582 3.21 7.24 6.83
C VAL A 582 3.32 8.23 5.67
N GLY A 583 2.21 8.49 4.95
CA GLY A 583 2.29 9.36 3.78
C GLY A 583 0.95 9.77 3.16
N THR A 584 1.00 10.03 1.85
CA THR A 584 -0.15 10.48 1.07
C THR A 584 -1.32 9.51 1.15
N GLU A 585 -2.55 10.06 1.11
CA GLU A 585 -3.79 9.29 1.04
C GLU A 585 -3.96 8.30 2.22
N GLY A 586 -3.47 8.68 3.39
CA GLY A 586 -3.59 7.90 4.62
C GLY A 586 -2.67 6.68 4.69
N VAL A 587 -1.73 6.54 3.77
CA VAL A 587 -0.80 5.39 3.77
C VAL A 587 -0.11 5.24 5.13
N ILE A 588 -0.22 4.06 5.69
CA ILE A 588 0.63 3.55 6.77
C ILE A 588 1.09 2.16 6.36
N VAL A 589 2.39 2.02 6.11
CA VAL A 589 3.04 0.74 5.82
C VAL A 589 4.02 0.43 6.93
N ARG A 590 4.14 -0.85 7.26
CA ARG A 590 5.06 -1.35 8.28
C ARG A 590 5.96 -2.44 7.71
N SER A 591 7.17 -2.49 8.20
CA SER A 591 8.15 -3.52 7.88
C SER A 591 8.69 -4.13 9.17
N GLN A 592 8.91 -5.40 9.18
CA GLN A 592 9.61 -6.09 10.26
C GLN A 592 11.09 -6.11 9.91
N LEU A 593 11.93 -5.46 10.72
CA LEU A 593 13.37 -5.30 10.43
C LEU A 593 14.22 -6.50 10.87
N VAL A 594 13.69 -7.32 11.77
CA VAL A 594 14.30 -8.58 12.19
C VAL A 594 13.25 -9.67 12.07
N PRO A 595 13.50 -10.77 11.36
CA PRO A 595 12.60 -11.91 11.38
C PRO A 595 12.40 -12.32 12.84
N ASP A 596 11.17 -12.29 13.31
CA ASP A 596 10.88 -12.89 14.62
C ASP A 596 11.03 -14.42 14.45
N LEU A 597 12.10 -14.95 15.02
CA LEU A 597 12.39 -16.38 14.99
C LEU A 597 11.61 -17.14 16.06
N THR A 598 10.60 -16.56 16.68
CA THR A 598 9.74 -17.31 17.61
C THR A 598 9.08 -18.46 16.85
N PRO A 599 9.18 -19.67 17.36
CA PRO A 599 8.58 -20.84 16.72
C PRO A 599 7.05 -20.66 16.67
N ILE A 600 6.48 -20.91 15.51
CA ILE A 600 5.03 -21.00 15.40
C ILE A 600 4.58 -22.32 16.01
N LEU A 601 3.72 -22.22 16.99
CA LEU A 601 3.21 -23.38 17.72
C LEU A 601 1.83 -23.77 17.19
N ILE A 602 1.62 -25.06 16.95
CA ILE A 602 0.28 -25.63 16.85
C ILE A 602 -0.27 -25.70 18.28
N ALA A 603 -0.96 -24.62 18.72
CA ALA A 603 -1.47 -24.50 20.07
C ALA A 603 -2.67 -25.42 20.33
N GLY A 604 -3.37 -25.81 19.26
CA GLY A 604 -4.50 -26.74 19.35
C GLY A 604 -4.76 -27.47 18.03
N PHE A 605 -5.16 -28.71 18.13
CA PHE A 605 -5.62 -29.50 16.99
C PHE A 605 -6.89 -30.26 17.40
N SER A 606 -7.89 -30.21 16.56
CA SER A 606 -9.12 -31.00 16.74
C SER A 606 -9.56 -31.58 15.40
N ARG A 607 -10.08 -32.78 15.42
CA ARG A 607 -10.67 -33.44 14.26
C ARG A 607 -12.14 -33.70 14.57
N ALA A 608 -13.02 -33.07 13.86
CA ALA A 608 -14.46 -33.20 14.05
C ALA A 608 -15.20 -33.14 12.70
N SER A 609 -16.17 -34.02 12.51
CA SER A 609 -17.13 -33.97 11.39
C SER A 609 -16.46 -33.93 10.00
N GLY A 610 -15.30 -34.61 9.82
CA GLY A 610 -14.60 -34.61 8.55
C GLY A 610 -13.73 -33.36 8.30
N MET A 611 -13.49 -32.55 9.34
CA MET A 611 -12.62 -31.38 9.27
C MET A 611 -11.48 -31.46 10.28
N ASN A 612 -10.33 -30.96 9.90
CA ASN A 612 -9.20 -30.71 10.79
C ASN A 612 -9.20 -29.21 11.16
N LEU A 613 -9.16 -28.92 12.45
CA LEU A 613 -9.04 -27.56 12.99
C LEU A 613 -7.67 -27.42 13.63
N PHE A 614 -6.93 -26.40 13.23
CA PHE A 614 -5.64 -26.04 13.80
C PHE A 614 -5.73 -24.66 14.43
N LEU A 615 -5.27 -24.53 15.65
CA LEU A 615 -5.04 -23.23 16.29
C LEU A 615 -3.53 -22.99 16.33
N PHE A 616 -3.06 -21.97 15.63
CA PHE A 616 -1.68 -21.55 15.62
C PHE A 616 -1.48 -20.32 16.51
N THR A 617 -0.33 -20.22 17.13
CA THR A 617 0.14 -19.01 17.81
C THR A 617 1.54 -18.65 17.33
N GLY A 618 1.77 -17.39 17.10
CA GLY A 618 3.03 -16.84 16.63
C GLY A 618 3.05 -15.33 16.75
N THR A 619 3.95 -14.68 16.05
CA THR A 619 4.06 -13.23 16.03
C THR A 619 3.25 -12.66 14.86
N PRO A 620 2.59 -11.50 14.99
CA PRO A 620 1.97 -10.82 13.86
C PRO A 620 2.92 -10.70 12.67
N ASP A 621 2.39 -10.83 11.45
CA ASP A 621 3.11 -10.81 10.17
C ASP A 621 4.04 -12.00 9.90
N GLN A 622 4.14 -12.95 10.80
CA GLN A 622 4.95 -14.13 10.61
C GLN A 622 4.29 -15.07 9.59
N ARG A 623 5.05 -15.45 8.55
CA ARG A 623 4.64 -16.42 7.54
C ARG A 623 5.15 -17.81 7.87
N PHE A 624 4.36 -18.80 7.54
CA PHE A 624 4.77 -20.19 7.72
C PHE A 624 4.02 -21.12 6.79
N THR A 625 4.67 -22.22 6.44
CA THR A 625 4.05 -23.31 5.69
C THR A 625 3.60 -24.40 6.66
N LEU A 626 2.34 -24.82 6.57
CA LEU A 626 1.85 -26.05 7.20
C LEU A 626 2.22 -27.22 6.30
N GLU A 627 2.93 -28.19 6.83
CA GLU A 627 3.34 -29.40 6.12
C GLU A 627 2.72 -30.64 6.77
N SER A 628 2.38 -31.62 5.97
CA SER A 628 1.90 -32.92 6.45
C SER A 628 2.78 -34.09 5.98
N SER A 629 2.74 -35.17 6.73
CA SER A 629 3.44 -36.41 6.41
C SER A 629 2.71 -37.62 6.97
N THR A 630 2.77 -38.73 6.25
CA THR A 630 2.26 -40.04 6.72
C THR A 630 3.36 -40.94 7.32
N ASN A 631 4.62 -40.56 7.16
CA ASN A 631 5.76 -41.42 7.53
C ASN A 631 6.93 -40.68 8.21
N LEU A 632 6.79 -39.39 8.50
CA LEU A 632 7.80 -38.50 9.11
C LEU A 632 9.10 -38.32 8.28
N SER A 633 9.17 -38.90 7.09
CA SER A 633 10.36 -38.81 6.24
C SER A 633 10.15 -37.94 4.99
N HIS A 634 8.94 -37.91 4.47
CA HIS A 634 8.55 -37.09 3.33
C HIS A 634 7.43 -36.17 3.78
N TRP A 635 7.61 -34.89 3.54
CA TRP A 635 6.68 -33.82 3.94
C TRP A 635 6.12 -33.15 2.70
N SER A 636 4.81 -32.97 2.67
CA SER A 636 4.08 -32.26 1.62
C SER A 636 3.55 -30.96 2.19
N GLU A 637 3.67 -29.88 1.45
CA GLU A 637 3.09 -28.59 1.80
C GLU A 637 1.57 -28.68 1.70
N GLU A 638 0.88 -28.27 2.77
CA GLU A 638 -0.58 -28.19 2.85
C GLU A 638 -1.07 -26.78 2.55
N SER A 639 -0.49 -25.77 3.20
CA SER A 639 -0.86 -24.37 3.03
C SER A 639 0.23 -23.42 3.48
N LEU A 640 0.38 -22.31 2.78
CA LEU A 640 1.13 -21.15 3.24
C LEU A 640 0.17 -20.26 4.05
N LEU A 641 0.52 -19.96 5.29
CA LEU A 641 -0.29 -19.27 6.28
C LEU A 641 0.46 -18.05 6.84
N GLU A 642 -0.27 -17.08 7.36
CA GLU A 642 0.27 -15.86 7.92
C GLU A 642 -0.62 -15.33 9.04
N PHE A 643 -0.01 -14.75 10.10
CA PHE A 643 -0.72 -14.02 11.13
C PHE A 643 -0.94 -12.58 10.67
N LEU A 644 -2.18 -12.26 10.29
CA LEU A 644 -2.52 -10.94 9.74
C LEU A 644 -2.99 -9.93 10.79
N ASP A 645 -3.31 -10.37 11.98
CA ASP A 645 -3.81 -9.52 13.05
C ASP A 645 -2.80 -9.35 14.20
N SER A 646 -3.10 -8.43 15.09
CA SER A 646 -2.26 -8.12 16.25
C SER A 646 -2.28 -9.19 17.35
N THR A 647 -3.16 -10.19 17.26
CA THR A 647 -3.28 -11.24 18.28
C THR A 647 -2.23 -12.32 18.15
N GLY A 648 -1.61 -12.47 16.98
CA GLY A 648 -0.70 -13.56 16.68
C GLY A 648 -1.36 -14.93 16.79
N THR A 649 -2.69 -15.01 16.56
CA THR A 649 -3.47 -16.23 16.65
C THR A 649 -4.18 -16.48 15.33
N LEU A 650 -4.09 -17.69 14.81
CA LEU A 650 -4.75 -18.08 13.56
C LEU A 650 -5.51 -19.40 13.76
N LEU A 651 -6.79 -19.40 13.43
CA LEU A 651 -7.59 -20.61 13.32
C LEU A 651 -7.66 -21.03 11.84
N TRP A 652 -7.17 -22.22 11.55
CA TRP A 652 -7.18 -22.79 10.20
C TRP A 652 -8.04 -24.06 10.17
N VAL A 653 -8.89 -24.16 9.15
CA VAL A 653 -9.81 -25.30 8.96
C VAL A 653 -9.55 -25.91 7.59
N THR A 654 -9.37 -27.21 7.53
CA THR A 654 -9.23 -27.97 6.28
C THR A 654 -10.12 -29.22 6.30
N GLU A 655 -10.69 -29.58 5.15
CA GLU A 655 -11.48 -30.80 5.03
C GLU A 655 -10.55 -32.03 5.05
N THR A 656 -10.97 -33.05 5.78
CA THR A 656 -10.33 -34.37 5.64
C THR A 656 -10.88 -35.05 4.40
N GLY A 657 -10.05 -35.25 3.38
CA GLY A 657 -10.45 -35.99 2.19
C GLY A 657 -11.05 -37.37 2.54
N THR A 658 -11.98 -37.85 1.72
CA THR A 658 -12.66 -39.15 1.91
C THR A 658 -11.69 -40.33 1.97
N ASN A 659 -10.45 -40.17 1.52
CA ASN A 659 -9.36 -41.17 1.51
C ASN A 659 -8.19 -40.77 2.42
N ALA A 660 -8.42 -39.93 3.45
CA ALA A 660 -7.34 -39.51 4.35
C ALA A 660 -6.70 -40.73 5.03
N PRO A 661 -5.35 -40.82 5.08
CA PRO A 661 -4.67 -41.90 5.72
C PRO A 661 -4.97 -41.97 7.21
N PRO A 662 -4.93 -43.14 7.81
CA PRO A 662 -5.27 -43.34 9.23
C PRO A 662 -4.34 -42.57 10.19
N THR A 663 -3.13 -42.27 9.74
CA THR A 663 -2.12 -41.55 10.52
C THR A 663 -1.56 -40.41 9.67
N GLN A 664 -1.65 -39.19 10.15
CA GLN A 664 -1.08 -38.01 9.51
C GLN A 664 -0.42 -37.13 10.56
N PHE A 665 0.81 -36.71 10.27
CA PHE A 665 1.60 -35.80 11.11
C PHE A 665 1.62 -34.44 10.48
N TYR A 666 1.68 -33.40 11.30
CA TYR A 666 1.73 -32.02 10.87
C TYR A 666 2.89 -31.29 11.54
N ARG A 667 3.49 -30.36 10.82
CA ARG A 667 4.47 -29.43 11.36
C ARG A 667 4.34 -28.07 10.70
N THR A 668 4.86 -27.04 11.35
CA THR A 668 5.03 -25.71 10.77
C THR A 668 6.49 -25.52 10.32
N ARG A 669 6.69 -24.90 9.17
CA ARG A 669 7.99 -24.46 8.67
C ARG A 669 7.91 -22.95 8.48
N LEU A 670 8.78 -22.20 9.15
CA LEU A 670 8.91 -20.77 8.93
C LEU A 670 9.36 -20.51 7.50
N ASP A 671 8.68 -19.61 6.82
CA ASP A 671 9.12 -19.09 5.54
C ASP A 671 9.97 -17.84 5.79
N PRO A 672 11.12 -17.74 5.13
CA PRO A 672 12.05 -16.63 5.33
C PRO A 672 11.51 -15.28 4.90
#